data_40c0146e87a7f9f7aabade14a4e9ebbe
#
_entry.id   40c0146e87a7f9f7aabade14a4e9ebbe
#
_cell.length_a   1.000
_cell.length_b   1.000
_cell.length_c   1.000
_cell.angle_alpha   90.00
_cell.angle_beta   90.00
_cell.angle_gamma   90.00
#
_symmetry.space_group_name_H-M   'P 1'
#
loop_
_entity.id
_entity.type
_entity.pdbx_description
1 polymer ?
#
loop_
_entity_poly.entity_id
_entity_poly.type
_entity_poly.pdbx_seq_one_letter_code
_entity_poly.pdbx_strand_id
1 'polypeptide(L)'
;MRLIILTILGIVTCSVTYAQDYIAGIVKFAGTNEPSCGVNVILYETGNESILGYDITNEQGIFKIEYIPAADSISVSINGFNVKTVTKVVSSGTKKVDFIVEQAKNRIREVKVTASAITRQNDTLTYYVENFRDDTDRSIGEVLKKLPGIQVEKSGEIKYNGKSINKFYIEGMDMLSGRYGIATNNVQAKDIAAVEVYEDHQPIKVLQDWVKSDRAAINLRLKDSVKGTWNVILQGGVGYKPFLWDVEALPMFFGKGFQTISTYKTNNIGKDVARELESHYGELEGSESMLHVSLPQLPPIDESRYLDNNVHALSVNTITKLSEDIDLTTDVSYIHDNLNSEGSMSTTYFIPGQSPLVVEERIKTYDKKDILGVNIQLRNNSKTSYFLERLSFEGHRNTDFSDLTDNDGMINQSLSSPELTLRNWLQAVRIVRSWNINFESTTDWDMQSSRLTVRPTPYTELFGTVLESFDAIQDLDTWRFRTDNNLNVSRAIGNWTLSMNATIRLHLEDMKSSLYGRTENDMIIKPADSLNNGVRWSRFGVIAGSSVTYKQDWFTGIVSMPLDLMNTMRHDRIIADRYSQTNLLFSPRLSMLMNLTYKFRLNVYGNWTENAGDLYDSYSGYVMTGYRTIGKKNGMPRKSQRQTAALDIIYTDPLNGLFATAYGSWWRHKENATASTFYEDYLMINSVIPVSNISQGITTRARISKRLGFISTTLSAHAGWSRVWHEYMRQNVIVPAIYDQIVTGLEIHSRFGKRVTFVYEGNNIHNASRINDEVKNPIDGMNQNADFSVTFYKGFVLKARIEHHFNNSVKGKDRNMLFADASLAYKRGRFEYMLEANNIFNTDTFSSFAYNDIISYSYTTSLRPFSLMLKVRFCLR
;
A
#
# COMPACT_ATOMS: atom_id res chain seq x y z
N MET A 1 22.88 -22.65 -12.05
CA MET A 1 21.76 -22.37 -12.99
C MET A 1 21.16 -23.64 -13.64
N ARG A 2 21.91 -24.53 -14.29
CA ARG A 2 21.36 -25.78 -14.82
C ARG A 2 20.74 -26.73 -13.77
N LEU A 3 21.30 -26.80 -12.57
CA LEU A 3 20.78 -27.63 -11.47
C LEU A 3 19.46 -27.10 -10.89
N ILE A 4 19.31 -25.77 -10.79
CA ILE A 4 18.09 -25.12 -10.29
C ILE A 4 16.93 -25.26 -11.28
N ILE A 5 17.22 -25.16 -12.58
CA ILE A 5 16.22 -25.39 -13.64
C ILE A 5 15.76 -26.84 -13.67
N LEU A 6 16.66 -27.79 -13.48
CA LEU A 6 16.34 -29.22 -13.38
C LEU A 6 15.55 -29.54 -12.09
N THR A 7 15.83 -28.88 -10.99
CA THR A 7 15.07 -29.05 -9.73
C THR A 7 13.68 -28.46 -9.84
N ILE A 8 13.54 -27.29 -10.45
CA ILE A 8 12.23 -26.66 -10.72
C ILE A 8 11.43 -27.46 -11.75
N LEU A 9 12.07 -27.97 -12.79
CA LEU A 9 11.44 -28.87 -13.77
C LEU A 9 11.05 -30.21 -13.11
N GLY A 10 11.86 -30.75 -12.19
CA GLY A 10 11.55 -31.95 -11.44
C GLY A 10 10.42 -31.81 -10.44
N ILE A 11 10.24 -30.61 -9.85
CA ILE A 11 9.12 -30.29 -8.96
C ILE A 11 7.83 -30.10 -9.77
N VAL A 12 7.93 -29.57 -10.99
CA VAL A 12 6.76 -29.41 -11.89
C VAL A 12 6.35 -30.75 -12.52
N THR A 13 7.26 -31.72 -12.64
CA THR A 13 6.93 -33.07 -13.19
C THR A 13 6.47 -34.07 -12.13
N CYS A 14 6.55 -33.74 -10.83
CA CYS A 14 5.84 -34.46 -9.78
C CYS A 14 4.40 -33.94 -9.64
N SER A 15 3.69 -33.75 -10.73
CA SER A 15 2.24 -33.74 -10.73
C SER A 15 1.78 -35.12 -10.35
N VAL A 16 1.38 -35.29 -9.10
CA VAL A 16 0.51 -36.38 -8.72
C VAL A 16 -0.75 -36.19 -9.56
N THR A 17 -0.85 -36.88 -10.66
CA THR A 17 -2.09 -37.02 -11.42
C THR A 17 -3.06 -37.78 -10.54
N TYR A 18 -3.81 -37.06 -9.71
CA TYR A 18 -5.03 -37.64 -9.14
C TYR A 18 -5.94 -37.89 -10.34
N ALA A 19 -6.29 -39.13 -10.57
CA ALA A 19 -7.30 -39.49 -11.55
C ALA A 19 -8.60 -38.78 -11.11
N GLN A 20 -9.00 -37.73 -11.78
CA GLN A 20 -10.31 -37.11 -11.59
C GLN A 20 -11.33 -38.11 -12.10
N ASP A 21 -12.29 -38.43 -11.26
CA ASP A 21 -13.46 -39.18 -11.61
C ASP A 21 -14.66 -38.25 -11.75
N TYR A 22 -15.71 -38.71 -12.40
CA TYR A 22 -16.95 -37.95 -12.49
C TYR A 22 -18.14 -38.81 -12.24
N ILE A 23 -19.22 -38.21 -11.70
CA ILE A 23 -20.52 -38.78 -11.57
C ILE A 23 -21.53 -37.88 -12.25
N ALA A 24 -22.38 -38.45 -13.09
CA ALA A 24 -23.44 -37.76 -13.81
C ALA A 24 -24.76 -38.48 -13.66
N GLY A 25 -25.84 -37.78 -13.90
CA GLY A 25 -27.20 -38.41 -13.85
C GLY A 25 -28.32 -37.44 -14.20
N ILE A 26 -29.52 -37.91 -14.06
CA ILE A 26 -30.74 -37.14 -14.32
C ILE A 26 -31.62 -37.18 -13.08
N VAL A 27 -32.14 -36.01 -12.71
CA VAL A 27 -33.14 -35.85 -11.64
C VAL A 27 -34.52 -35.63 -12.26
N LYS A 28 -35.49 -36.47 -11.89
CA LYS A 28 -36.89 -36.39 -12.38
C LYS A 28 -37.90 -36.40 -11.24
N PHE A 29 -39.04 -35.80 -11.39
CA PHE A 29 -40.12 -35.83 -10.45
C PHE A 29 -40.88 -37.18 -10.46
N ALA A 30 -41.17 -37.73 -9.31
CA ALA A 30 -42.02 -38.88 -9.16
C ALA A 30 -43.46 -38.58 -9.59
N GLY A 31 -44.03 -39.42 -10.43
CA GLY A 31 -45.43 -39.32 -10.93
C GLY A 31 -45.54 -38.61 -12.27
N THR A 32 -44.83 -37.55 -12.56
CA THR A 32 -44.87 -36.85 -13.84
C THR A 32 -43.72 -37.24 -14.80
N ASN A 33 -42.64 -37.78 -14.26
CA ASN A 33 -41.42 -38.14 -14.98
C ASN A 33 -40.75 -36.94 -15.69
N GLU A 34 -41.16 -35.71 -15.34
CA GLU A 34 -40.57 -34.45 -15.85
C GLU A 34 -39.19 -34.18 -15.24
N PRO A 35 -38.27 -33.58 -16.00
CA PRO A 35 -36.96 -33.21 -15.47
C PRO A 35 -37.08 -32.17 -14.35
N SER A 36 -36.31 -32.33 -13.27
CA SER A 36 -36.24 -31.39 -12.16
C SER A 36 -35.07 -30.45 -12.35
N CYS A 37 -35.37 -29.25 -12.84
CA CYS A 37 -34.36 -28.17 -13.07
C CYS A 37 -34.08 -27.38 -11.79
N GLY A 38 -32.84 -26.87 -11.64
CA GLY A 38 -32.47 -25.97 -10.54
C GLY A 38 -32.32 -26.65 -9.18
N VAL A 39 -32.12 -27.95 -9.15
CA VAL A 39 -31.95 -28.76 -7.92
C VAL A 39 -30.49 -28.97 -7.65
N ASN A 40 -30.09 -28.73 -6.41
CA ASN A 40 -28.69 -28.94 -5.99
C ASN A 40 -28.42 -30.44 -5.85
N VAL A 41 -27.32 -30.87 -6.45
CA VAL A 41 -26.75 -32.21 -6.31
C VAL A 41 -25.42 -32.07 -5.60
N ILE A 42 -25.30 -32.67 -4.42
CA ILE A 42 -24.12 -32.53 -3.58
C ILE A 42 -23.50 -33.91 -3.36
N LEU A 43 -22.21 -34.00 -3.56
CA LEU A 43 -21.43 -35.20 -3.35
C LEU A 43 -20.65 -35.10 -2.02
N TYR A 44 -20.85 -36.11 -1.16
CA TYR A 44 -20.16 -36.22 0.12
C TYR A 44 -19.34 -37.50 0.19
N GLU A 45 -18.34 -37.50 1.02
CA GLU A 45 -17.68 -38.69 1.47
C GLU A 45 -18.63 -39.48 2.41
N THR A 46 -18.80 -40.78 2.22
CA THR A 46 -19.74 -41.56 3.02
C THR A 46 -19.32 -41.60 4.49
N GLY A 47 -20.15 -41.15 5.39
CA GLY A 47 -19.89 -41.09 6.84
C GLY A 47 -19.20 -39.80 7.30
N ASN A 48 -18.88 -38.87 6.38
CA ASN A 48 -18.33 -37.57 6.68
C ASN A 48 -19.15 -36.47 5.94
N GLU A 49 -19.34 -35.29 6.55
CA GLU A 49 -20.05 -34.17 5.93
C GLU A 49 -19.16 -33.36 4.97
N SER A 50 -17.98 -33.89 4.62
CA SER A 50 -17.07 -33.22 3.69
C SER A 50 -17.62 -33.28 2.27
N ILE A 51 -17.84 -32.11 1.66
CA ILE A 51 -18.33 -32.00 0.27
C ILE A 51 -17.19 -32.27 -0.70
N LEU A 52 -17.33 -33.28 -1.54
CA LEU A 52 -16.40 -33.66 -2.60
C LEU A 52 -16.65 -32.89 -3.91
N GLY A 53 -17.89 -32.45 -4.14
CA GLY A 53 -18.29 -31.68 -5.29
C GLY A 53 -19.79 -31.38 -5.27
N TYR A 54 -20.23 -30.46 -6.12
CA TYR A 54 -21.66 -30.16 -6.30
C TYR A 54 -21.93 -29.67 -7.72
N ASP A 55 -23.20 -29.79 -8.12
CA ASP A 55 -23.71 -29.25 -9.37
C ASP A 55 -25.19 -28.87 -9.18
N ILE A 56 -25.74 -28.12 -10.12
CA ILE A 56 -27.17 -27.77 -10.17
C ILE A 56 -27.75 -28.32 -11.46
N THR A 57 -28.87 -29.06 -11.37
CA THR A 57 -29.50 -29.64 -12.55
C THR A 57 -29.92 -28.57 -13.56
N ASN A 58 -29.62 -28.83 -14.85
CA ASN A 58 -30.00 -27.96 -15.96
C ASN A 58 -31.51 -28.15 -16.33
N GLU A 59 -31.95 -27.48 -17.39
CA GLU A 59 -33.37 -27.55 -17.87
C GLU A 59 -33.83 -28.97 -18.23
N GLN A 60 -32.89 -29.85 -18.57
CA GLN A 60 -33.15 -31.28 -18.86
C GLN A 60 -33.02 -32.15 -17.59
N GLY A 61 -32.82 -31.56 -16.42
CA GLY A 61 -32.60 -32.26 -15.14
C GLY A 61 -31.26 -32.97 -15.02
N ILE A 62 -30.30 -32.69 -15.90
CA ILE A 62 -28.98 -33.35 -15.94
C ILE A 62 -28.01 -32.62 -15.04
N PHE A 63 -27.16 -33.39 -14.33
CA PHE A 63 -26.01 -32.92 -13.56
C PHE A 63 -24.75 -33.71 -13.92
N LYS A 64 -23.58 -33.11 -13.71
CA LYS A 64 -22.27 -33.75 -13.84
C LYS A 64 -21.31 -33.15 -12.83
N ILE A 65 -20.81 -33.96 -11.89
CA ILE A 65 -19.87 -33.55 -10.82
C ILE A 65 -18.54 -34.25 -11.06
N GLU A 66 -17.48 -33.50 -11.18
CA GLU A 66 -16.11 -34.01 -11.21
C GLU A 66 -15.53 -33.99 -9.81
N TYR A 67 -14.89 -35.09 -9.37
CA TYR A 67 -14.35 -35.22 -8.02
C TYR A 67 -13.10 -36.07 -7.99
N ILE A 68 -12.34 -35.97 -6.90
CA ILE A 68 -11.18 -36.82 -6.66
C ILE A 68 -11.64 -37.91 -5.69
N PRO A 69 -11.54 -39.21 -6.06
CA PRO A 69 -11.93 -40.30 -5.18
C PRO A 69 -11.09 -40.27 -3.88
N ALA A 70 -11.75 -40.12 -2.73
CA ALA A 70 -11.12 -40.09 -1.42
C ALA A 70 -11.49 -41.30 -0.56
N ALA A 71 -12.56 -42.03 -0.93
CA ALA A 71 -13.08 -43.19 -0.20
C ALA A 71 -13.71 -44.22 -1.17
N ASP A 72 -13.91 -45.46 -0.70
CA ASP A 72 -14.51 -46.55 -1.49
C ASP A 72 -15.98 -46.31 -1.83
N SER A 73 -16.68 -45.47 -1.07
CA SER A 73 -18.07 -45.10 -1.27
C SER A 73 -18.31 -43.61 -1.09
N ILE A 74 -19.23 -43.08 -1.89
CA ILE A 74 -19.63 -41.69 -1.88
C ILE A 74 -21.15 -41.57 -1.75
N SER A 75 -21.60 -40.49 -1.13
CA SER A 75 -22.99 -40.14 -0.93
C SER A 75 -23.40 -39.02 -1.85
N VAL A 76 -24.38 -39.27 -2.75
CA VAL A 76 -24.95 -38.23 -3.63
C VAL A 76 -26.27 -37.80 -3.03
N SER A 77 -26.38 -36.53 -2.66
CA SER A 77 -27.58 -35.96 -2.03
C SER A 77 -28.20 -34.92 -2.96
N ILE A 78 -29.52 -35.07 -3.17
CA ILE A 78 -30.32 -34.12 -3.94
C ILE A 78 -31.11 -33.28 -2.96
N ASN A 79 -31.02 -31.95 -3.06
CA ASN A 79 -31.88 -31.01 -2.36
C ASN A 79 -32.24 -29.81 -3.21
N GLY A 80 -33.43 -29.24 -2.98
CA GLY A 80 -33.85 -28.06 -3.76
C GLY A 80 -35.20 -27.53 -3.25
N PHE A 81 -35.59 -26.40 -3.81
CA PHE A 81 -36.86 -25.79 -3.51
C PHE A 81 -37.97 -26.71 -4.03
N ASN A 82 -38.94 -27.09 -3.17
CA ASN A 82 -40.01 -28.04 -3.45
C ASN A 82 -39.58 -29.49 -3.75
N VAL A 83 -38.39 -29.89 -3.40
CA VAL A 83 -37.88 -31.24 -3.59
C VAL A 83 -37.58 -31.87 -2.23
N LYS A 84 -38.08 -33.07 -2.00
CA LYS A 84 -37.75 -33.87 -0.81
C LYS A 84 -36.31 -34.36 -0.98
N THR A 85 -35.46 -34.07 0.01
CA THR A 85 -34.08 -34.52 0.02
C THR A 85 -33.96 -36.04 -0.14
N VAL A 86 -33.19 -36.49 -1.11
CA VAL A 86 -32.91 -37.90 -1.38
C VAL A 86 -31.42 -38.09 -1.45
N THR A 87 -30.88 -39.02 -0.65
CA THR A 87 -29.46 -39.36 -0.66
C THR A 87 -29.30 -40.82 -1.09
N LYS A 88 -28.39 -41.08 -2.00
CA LYS A 88 -27.94 -42.41 -2.41
C LYS A 88 -26.45 -42.57 -2.14
N VAL A 89 -26.11 -43.70 -1.53
CA VAL A 89 -24.71 -44.14 -1.38
C VAL A 89 -24.35 -45.01 -2.58
N VAL A 90 -23.25 -44.70 -3.23
CA VAL A 90 -22.77 -45.47 -4.39
C VAL A 90 -21.26 -45.71 -4.24
N SER A 91 -20.75 -46.73 -4.90
CA SER A 91 -19.31 -47.00 -4.95
C SER A 91 -18.58 -45.89 -5.64
N SER A 92 -17.39 -45.51 -5.15
CA SER A 92 -16.47 -44.61 -5.82
C SER A 92 -16.18 -45.19 -7.22
N GLY A 93 -16.21 -44.31 -8.25
CA GLY A 93 -16.09 -44.75 -9.66
C GLY A 93 -17.41 -45.02 -10.37
N THR A 94 -18.55 -44.92 -9.68
CA THR A 94 -19.88 -44.96 -10.33
C THR A 94 -20.05 -43.76 -11.25
N LYS A 95 -20.18 -43.97 -12.57
CA LYS A 95 -20.24 -42.89 -13.56
C LYS A 95 -21.65 -42.32 -13.73
N LYS A 96 -22.70 -43.07 -13.38
CA LYS A 96 -24.07 -42.66 -13.58
C LYS A 96 -24.95 -42.98 -12.37
N VAL A 97 -25.74 -41.98 -11.92
CA VAL A 97 -26.72 -42.15 -10.87
C VAL A 97 -27.94 -41.26 -11.14
N ASP A 98 -29.07 -41.89 -11.40
CA ASP A 98 -30.32 -41.20 -11.66
C ASP A 98 -31.16 -41.12 -10.39
N PHE A 99 -31.91 -40.00 -10.23
CA PHE A 99 -32.77 -39.76 -9.09
C PHE A 99 -34.21 -39.50 -9.48
N ILE A 100 -35.13 -40.09 -8.72
CA ILE A 100 -36.55 -39.77 -8.74
C ILE A 100 -36.88 -39.07 -7.42
N VAL A 101 -37.33 -37.83 -7.49
CA VAL A 101 -37.58 -36.97 -6.32
C VAL A 101 -39.07 -36.69 -6.16
N GLU A 102 -39.55 -36.68 -4.93
CA GLU A 102 -40.93 -36.29 -4.64
C GLU A 102 -41.05 -34.79 -4.43
N GLN A 103 -42.15 -34.18 -4.86
CA GLN A 103 -42.43 -32.79 -4.51
C GLN A 103 -42.66 -32.66 -3.00
N ALA A 104 -41.90 -31.85 -2.35
CA ALA A 104 -42.09 -31.52 -0.92
C ALA A 104 -43.25 -30.51 -0.79
N LYS A 105 -44.30 -30.86 -0.07
CA LYS A 105 -45.30 -29.88 0.40
C LYS A 105 -44.61 -29.09 1.54
N ASN A 106 -44.06 -27.93 1.23
CA ASN A 106 -43.36 -27.11 2.21
C ASN A 106 -44.30 -26.56 3.29
N ARG A 107 -44.25 -27.14 4.49
CA ARG A 107 -44.34 -26.33 5.71
C ARG A 107 -42.95 -25.73 5.92
N ILE A 108 -42.83 -24.40 5.84
CA ILE A 108 -41.60 -23.66 6.15
C ILE A 108 -41.23 -23.99 7.61
N ARG A 109 -40.37 -24.99 7.80
CA ARG A 109 -39.59 -25.12 9.03
C ARG A 109 -38.41 -24.20 8.84
N GLU A 110 -38.15 -23.38 9.85
CA GLU A 110 -36.95 -22.56 9.94
C GLU A 110 -35.72 -23.45 9.69
N VAL A 111 -35.22 -23.43 8.46
CA VAL A 111 -33.97 -24.11 8.12
C VAL A 111 -32.89 -23.21 8.68
N LYS A 112 -32.26 -23.63 9.76
CA LYS A 112 -30.99 -23.08 10.22
C LYS A 112 -29.95 -23.47 9.17
N VAL A 113 -29.94 -22.76 8.05
CA VAL A 113 -28.83 -22.83 7.09
C VAL A 113 -27.63 -22.25 7.82
N THR A 114 -26.70 -23.10 8.18
CA THR A 114 -25.33 -22.64 8.53
C THR A 114 -24.75 -22.13 7.21
N ALA A 115 -25.03 -20.87 6.92
CA ALA A 115 -24.51 -20.21 5.72
C ALA A 115 -23.00 -20.35 5.75
N SER A 116 -22.41 -20.78 4.63
CA SER A 116 -20.96 -20.78 4.45
C SER A 116 -20.43 -19.38 4.84
N ALA A 117 -19.35 -19.35 5.60
CA ALA A 117 -18.73 -18.08 5.99
C ALA A 117 -18.31 -17.24 4.77
N ILE A 118 -18.06 -17.91 3.65
CA ILE A 118 -17.68 -17.34 2.37
C ILE A 118 -18.54 -17.98 1.29
N THR A 119 -19.12 -17.16 0.43
CA THR A 119 -19.85 -17.65 -0.77
C THR A 119 -19.24 -16.99 -2.01
N ARG A 120 -19.34 -17.72 -3.14
CA ARG A 120 -18.91 -17.20 -4.44
C ARG A 120 -20.09 -17.21 -5.40
N GLN A 121 -20.31 -16.09 -6.06
CA GLN A 121 -21.28 -15.98 -7.15
C GLN A 121 -20.60 -15.25 -8.31
N ASN A 122 -20.33 -15.95 -9.39
CA ASN A 122 -19.50 -15.45 -10.51
C ASN A 122 -18.15 -14.92 -10.02
N ASP A 123 -17.84 -13.65 -10.31
CA ASP A 123 -16.61 -12.96 -9.92
C ASP A 123 -16.73 -12.24 -8.57
N THR A 124 -17.77 -12.53 -7.80
CA THR A 124 -18.00 -11.92 -6.48
C THR A 124 -17.82 -12.94 -5.37
N LEU A 125 -16.89 -12.66 -4.45
CA LEU A 125 -16.75 -13.35 -3.18
C LEU A 125 -17.43 -12.54 -2.08
N THR A 126 -18.31 -13.20 -1.31
CA THR A 126 -19.01 -12.56 -0.19
C THR A 126 -18.55 -13.19 1.12
N TYR A 127 -17.95 -12.39 1.98
CA TYR A 127 -17.57 -12.75 3.34
C TYR A 127 -18.65 -12.23 4.29
N TYR A 128 -19.34 -13.12 4.98
CA TYR A 128 -20.34 -12.73 5.98
C TYR A 128 -19.65 -12.35 7.27
N VAL A 129 -19.68 -11.04 7.61
CA VAL A 129 -18.90 -10.44 8.71
C VAL A 129 -19.13 -11.13 10.05
N GLU A 130 -20.34 -11.57 10.34
CA GLU A 130 -20.69 -12.24 11.60
C GLU A 130 -19.86 -13.53 11.85
N ASN A 131 -19.39 -14.19 10.79
CA ASN A 131 -18.57 -15.41 10.89
C ASN A 131 -17.09 -15.11 11.19
N PHE A 132 -16.65 -13.87 11.03
CA PHE A 132 -15.27 -13.44 11.23
C PHE A 132 -15.11 -12.48 12.39
N ARG A 133 -16.17 -11.69 12.67
CA ARG A 133 -16.20 -10.70 13.71
C ARG A 133 -16.28 -11.36 15.10
N ASP A 134 -15.59 -10.79 16.05
CA ASP A 134 -15.77 -11.02 17.49
C ASP A 134 -16.27 -9.75 18.20
N ASP A 135 -16.59 -9.89 19.50
CA ASP A 135 -17.15 -8.79 20.29
C ASP A 135 -16.12 -7.69 20.59
N THR A 136 -14.84 -7.94 20.30
CA THR A 136 -13.74 -6.99 20.51
C THR A 136 -13.47 -6.13 19.30
N ASP A 137 -13.98 -6.53 18.11
CA ASP A 137 -13.79 -5.77 16.87
C ASP A 137 -14.65 -4.51 16.88
N ARG A 138 -14.00 -3.37 16.86
CA ARG A 138 -14.66 -2.07 16.81
C ARG A 138 -14.90 -1.61 15.39
N SER A 139 -13.86 -1.67 14.57
CA SER A 139 -13.89 -1.21 13.16
C SER A 139 -13.94 -2.37 12.19
N ILE A 140 -14.40 -2.08 10.97
CA ILE A 140 -14.38 -3.09 9.90
C ILE A 140 -12.96 -3.45 9.49
N GLY A 141 -11.97 -2.57 9.66
CA GLY A 141 -10.56 -2.85 9.38
C GLY A 141 -10.01 -4.01 10.22
N GLU A 142 -10.45 -4.14 11.50
CA GLU A 142 -10.05 -5.28 12.34
C GLU A 142 -10.61 -6.61 11.81
N VAL A 143 -11.79 -6.59 11.20
CA VAL A 143 -12.37 -7.78 10.56
C VAL A 143 -11.69 -8.09 9.22
N LEU A 144 -11.41 -7.08 8.41
CA LEU A 144 -10.73 -7.25 7.11
C LEU A 144 -9.39 -8.00 7.26
N LYS A 145 -8.61 -7.71 8.31
CA LYS A 145 -7.36 -8.42 8.62
C LYS A 145 -7.54 -9.92 8.88
N LYS A 146 -8.74 -10.34 9.24
CA LYS A 146 -9.08 -11.76 9.56
C LYS A 146 -9.60 -12.52 8.33
N LEU A 147 -9.92 -11.81 7.23
CA LEU A 147 -10.47 -12.41 6.03
C LEU A 147 -9.36 -13.07 5.19
N PRO A 148 -9.48 -14.36 4.87
CA PRO A 148 -8.48 -15.02 4.05
C PRO A 148 -8.39 -14.40 2.65
N GLY A 149 -7.17 -14.24 2.13
CA GLY A 149 -6.90 -13.57 0.86
C GLY A 149 -6.83 -12.04 0.93
N ILE A 150 -7.26 -11.43 2.02
CA ILE A 150 -7.16 -9.98 2.25
C ILE A 150 -5.97 -9.67 3.16
N GLN A 151 -5.26 -8.62 2.85
CA GLN A 151 -4.17 -8.04 3.64
C GLN A 151 -4.47 -6.57 3.85
N VAL A 152 -4.25 -6.07 5.06
CA VAL A 152 -4.34 -4.65 5.38
C VAL A 152 -2.97 -4.23 5.89
N GLU A 153 -2.27 -3.46 5.08
CA GLU A 153 -0.93 -2.96 5.38
C GLU A 153 -0.97 -1.92 6.52
N LYS A 154 0.18 -1.62 7.10
CA LYS A 154 0.29 -0.57 8.14
C LYS A 154 -0.14 0.82 7.63
N SER A 155 0.08 1.09 6.34
CA SER A 155 -0.39 2.31 5.66
C SER A 155 -1.92 2.40 5.54
N GLY A 156 -2.66 1.32 5.84
CA GLY A 156 -4.09 1.22 5.57
C GLY A 156 -4.43 0.69 4.18
N GLU A 157 -3.44 0.49 3.32
CA GLU A 157 -3.63 -0.10 1.99
C GLU A 157 -4.20 -1.52 2.10
N ILE A 158 -5.23 -1.80 1.32
CA ILE A 158 -5.86 -3.12 1.27
C ILE A 158 -5.39 -3.84 0.01
N LYS A 159 -4.89 -5.06 0.18
CA LYS A 159 -4.51 -5.96 -0.91
C LYS A 159 -5.40 -7.20 -0.91
N TYR A 160 -5.79 -7.63 -2.09
CA TYR A 160 -6.43 -8.92 -2.32
C TYR A 160 -5.51 -9.80 -3.16
N ASN A 161 -5.19 -11.00 -2.66
CA ASN A 161 -4.22 -11.92 -3.28
C ASN A 161 -2.88 -11.23 -3.64
N GLY A 162 -2.40 -10.35 -2.75
CA GLY A 162 -1.13 -9.62 -2.90
C GLY A 162 -1.16 -8.39 -3.80
N LYS A 163 -2.31 -8.07 -4.44
CA LYS A 163 -2.48 -6.88 -5.29
C LYS A 163 -3.37 -5.86 -4.61
N SER A 164 -2.99 -4.59 -4.68
CA SER A 164 -3.79 -3.46 -4.19
C SER A 164 -5.15 -3.42 -4.87
N ILE A 165 -6.20 -3.20 -4.10
CA ILE A 165 -7.56 -3.04 -4.65
C ILE A 165 -7.63 -1.77 -5.51
N ASN A 166 -8.48 -1.79 -6.54
CA ASN A 166 -8.67 -0.63 -7.41
C ASN A 166 -9.85 0.27 -7.00
N LYS A 167 -10.80 -0.24 -6.22
CA LYS A 167 -11.94 0.51 -5.70
C LYS A 167 -12.39 0.00 -4.33
N PHE A 168 -12.89 0.92 -3.52
CA PHE A 168 -13.51 0.66 -2.24
C PHE A 168 -14.88 1.32 -2.18
N TYR A 169 -15.92 0.50 -2.04
CA TYR A 169 -17.32 0.95 -2.05
C TYR A 169 -17.98 0.78 -0.69
N ILE A 170 -18.93 1.64 -0.40
CA ILE A 170 -19.91 1.46 0.68
C ILE A 170 -21.28 1.51 0.02
N GLU A 171 -22.06 0.40 0.08
CA GLU A 171 -23.34 0.24 -0.63
C GLU A 171 -23.23 0.61 -2.12
N GLY A 172 -22.11 0.23 -2.76
CA GLY A 172 -21.86 0.45 -4.19
C GLY A 172 -21.42 1.87 -4.56
N MET A 173 -21.19 2.76 -3.61
CA MET A 173 -20.71 4.14 -3.86
C MET A 173 -19.27 4.32 -3.41
N ASP A 174 -18.41 4.91 -4.28
CA ASP A 174 -16.99 5.25 -4.02
C ASP A 174 -16.90 6.68 -3.49
N MET A 175 -17.22 6.86 -2.19
CA MET A 175 -17.26 8.17 -1.54
C MET A 175 -15.87 8.71 -1.17
N LEU A 176 -14.89 7.83 -0.94
CA LEU A 176 -13.64 8.20 -0.27
C LEU A 176 -12.49 8.43 -1.25
N SER A 177 -12.69 8.20 -2.55
CA SER A 177 -11.68 8.47 -3.59
C SER A 177 -10.29 7.89 -3.30
N GLY A 178 -10.24 6.68 -2.72
CA GLY A 178 -9.00 6.01 -2.34
C GLY A 178 -8.59 6.16 -0.86
N ARG A 179 -9.16 7.11 -0.11
CA ARG A 179 -8.89 7.31 1.33
C ARG A 179 -9.74 6.38 2.20
N TYR A 180 -9.78 5.12 1.83
CA TYR A 180 -10.62 4.14 2.54
C TYR A 180 -10.15 3.79 3.95
N GLY A 181 -8.97 4.27 4.37
CA GLY A 181 -8.53 4.31 5.77
C GLY A 181 -9.57 4.95 6.69
N ILE A 182 -10.26 6.01 6.21
CA ILE A 182 -11.37 6.65 6.92
C ILE A 182 -12.49 5.66 7.23
N ALA A 183 -12.89 4.84 6.25
CA ALA A 183 -13.97 3.86 6.47
C ALA A 183 -13.49 2.67 7.30
N THR A 184 -12.30 2.12 7.00
CA THR A 184 -11.80 0.91 7.67
C THR A 184 -11.56 1.14 9.16
N ASN A 185 -11.15 2.34 9.56
CA ASN A 185 -10.89 2.65 10.95
C ASN A 185 -12.12 3.12 11.73
N ASN A 186 -13.14 3.68 11.04
CA ASN A 186 -14.25 4.36 11.71
C ASN A 186 -15.61 3.67 11.58
N VAL A 187 -15.87 2.92 10.48
CA VAL A 187 -17.13 2.18 10.33
C VAL A 187 -17.13 0.98 11.26
N GLN A 188 -18.17 0.86 12.09
CA GLN A 188 -18.25 -0.19 13.11
C GLN A 188 -18.46 -1.57 12.46
N ALA A 189 -17.67 -2.56 12.87
CA ALA A 189 -17.77 -3.92 12.37
C ALA A 189 -19.18 -4.54 12.55
N LYS A 190 -19.86 -4.21 13.63
CA LYS A 190 -21.23 -4.67 13.92
C LYS A 190 -22.28 -4.17 12.94
N ASP A 191 -22.00 -3.07 12.21
CA ASP A 191 -22.91 -2.41 11.28
C ASP A 191 -22.81 -2.96 9.86
N ILE A 192 -21.78 -3.78 9.60
CA ILE A 192 -21.54 -4.44 8.32
C ILE A 192 -22.19 -5.83 8.31
N ALA A 193 -22.94 -6.12 7.27
CA ALA A 193 -23.54 -7.44 7.02
C ALA A 193 -22.55 -8.35 6.29
N ALA A 194 -21.90 -7.83 5.25
CA ALA A 194 -20.96 -8.58 4.44
C ALA A 194 -19.89 -7.68 3.82
N VAL A 195 -18.74 -8.27 3.53
CA VAL A 195 -17.70 -7.71 2.68
C VAL A 195 -17.74 -8.47 1.35
N GLU A 196 -17.99 -7.76 0.27
CA GLU A 196 -17.96 -8.31 -1.07
C GLU A 196 -16.65 -7.96 -1.74
N VAL A 197 -15.98 -8.94 -2.33
CA VAL A 197 -14.79 -8.76 -3.16
C VAL A 197 -15.18 -9.03 -4.60
N TYR A 198 -15.12 -8.00 -5.43
CA TYR A 198 -15.33 -8.10 -6.87
C TYR A 198 -13.99 -8.41 -7.52
N GLU A 199 -13.79 -9.65 -7.93
CA GLU A 199 -12.56 -10.06 -8.62
C GLU A 199 -12.55 -9.48 -10.04
N ASP A 200 -11.38 -9.19 -10.59
CA ASP A 200 -11.20 -8.65 -11.94
C ASP A 200 -12.05 -7.39 -12.22
N HIS A 201 -12.21 -6.55 -11.21
CA HIS A 201 -13.16 -5.45 -11.24
C HIS A 201 -12.77 -4.32 -12.20
N GLN A 202 -13.59 -4.10 -13.23
CA GLN A 202 -13.51 -2.91 -14.09
C GLN A 202 -14.49 -1.84 -13.59
N PRO A 203 -14.01 -0.74 -12.97
CA PRO A 203 -14.87 0.27 -12.37
C PRO A 203 -15.65 1.12 -13.40
N ILE A 204 -15.20 1.18 -14.64
CA ILE A 204 -15.81 1.96 -15.72
C ILE A 204 -16.78 1.05 -16.49
N LYS A 205 -18.08 1.27 -16.33
CA LYS A 205 -19.12 0.40 -16.89
C LYS A 205 -19.00 0.22 -18.41
N VAL A 206 -18.73 1.29 -19.14
CA VAL A 206 -18.58 1.26 -20.60
C VAL A 206 -17.36 0.46 -21.08
N LEU A 207 -16.38 0.19 -20.19
CA LEU A 207 -15.17 -0.58 -20.49
C LEU A 207 -15.23 -2.04 -20.04
N GLN A 208 -16.27 -2.50 -19.35
CA GLN A 208 -16.33 -3.85 -18.77
C GLN A 208 -16.12 -4.97 -19.79
N ASP A 209 -16.64 -4.79 -21.01
CA ASP A 209 -16.46 -5.77 -22.09
C ASP A 209 -15.16 -5.57 -22.90
N TRP A 210 -14.48 -4.43 -22.72
CA TRP A 210 -13.30 -4.02 -23.49
C TRP A 210 -12.00 -4.29 -22.80
N VAL A 211 -11.92 -3.98 -21.52
CA VAL A 211 -10.69 -4.00 -20.73
C VAL A 211 -10.90 -4.89 -19.52
N LYS A 212 -10.14 -5.98 -19.42
CA LYS A 212 -10.09 -6.77 -18.19
C LYS A 212 -9.17 -6.08 -17.17
N SER A 213 -9.62 -6.05 -15.93
CA SER A 213 -8.79 -5.69 -14.77
C SER A 213 -8.18 -6.95 -14.18
N ASP A 214 -7.02 -6.84 -13.58
CA ASP A 214 -6.38 -7.87 -12.75
C ASP A 214 -6.41 -7.52 -11.26
N ARG A 215 -7.17 -6.47 -10.92
CA ARG A 215 -7.36 -5.98 -9.55
C ARG A 215 -8.78 -6.22 -9.08
N ALA A 216 -8.90 -6.41 -7.78
CA ALA A 216 -10.20 -6.53 -7.13
C ALA A 216 -10.70 -5.18 -6.61
N ALA A 217 -12.02 -5.11 -6.36
CA ALA A 217 -12.62 -4.06 -5.54
C ALA A 217 -13.27 -4.65 -4.30
N ILE A 218 -13.41 -3.84 -3.26
CA ILE A 218 -14.12 -4.20 -2.04
C ILE A 218 -15.40 -3.36 -1.94
N ASN A 219 -16.52 -4.00 -1.57
CA ASN A 219 -17.75 -3.33 -1.23
C ASN A 219 -18.23 -3.74 0.16
N LEU A 220 -18.46 -2.76 1.02
CA LEU A 220 -19.08 -2.96 2.33
C LEU A 220 -20.60 -2.93 2.18
N ARG A 221 -21.25 -4.06 2.48
CA ARG A 221 -22.70 -4.13 2.63
C ARG A 221 -23.09 -3.86 4.06
N LEU A 222 -23.84 -2.80 4.26
CA LEU A 222 -24.36 -2.40 5.56
C LEU A 222 -25.58 -3.25 5.96
N LYS A 223 -25.80 -3.40 7.26
CA LYS A 223 -27.09 -3.91 7.77
C LYS A 223 -28.19 -2.90 7.49
N ASP A 224 -29.41 -3.37 7.21
CA ASP A 224 -30.54 -2.49 6.85
C ASP A 224 -30.89 -1.49 7.96
N SER A 225 -30.61 -1.84 9.21
CA SER A 225 -30.80 -0.95 10.38
C SER A 225 -29.91 0.28 10.38
N VAL A 226 -28.86 0.32 9.56
CA VAL A 226 -27.89 1.43 9.47
C VAL A 226 -28.19 2.36 8.30
N LYS A 227 -28.84 1.83 7.26
CA LYS A 227 -29.12 2.57 6.03
C LYS A 227 -30.15 3.67 6.26
N GLY A 228 -29.87 4.88 5.76
CA GLY A 228 -30.77 6.03 5.85
C GLY A 228 -30.89 6.65 7.25
N THR A 229 -29.99 6.30 8.18
CA THR A 229 -29.96 6.84 9.54
C THR A 229 -28.61 7.49 9.85
N TRP A 230 -28.62 8.50 10.68
CA TRP A 230 -27.42 9.07 11.24
C TRP A 230 -26.80 8.11 12.26
N ASN A 231 -25.51 7.84 12.10
CA ASN A 231 -24.69 7.12 13.05
C ASN A 231 -23.60 8.06 13.55
N VAL A 232 -23.65 8.42 14.83
CA VAL A 232 -22.70 9.38 15.42
C VAL A 232 -21.92 8.68 16.52
N ILE A 233 -20.60 8.72 16.42
CA ILE A 233 -19.70 8.21 17.44
C ILE A 233 -18.98 9.39 18.06
N LEU A 234 -19.04 9.51 19.37
CA LEU A 234 -18.29 10.47 20.15
C LEU A 234 -17.38 9.72 21.12
N GLN A 235 -16.12 10.09 21.20
CA GLN A 235 -15.17 9.55 22.15
C GLN A 235 -14.45 10.70 22.86
N GLY A 236 -14.31 10.60 24.16
CA GLY A 236 -13.48 11.47 24.97
C GLY A 236 -12.59 10.63 25.87
N GLY A 237 -11.31 10.93 25.91
CA GLY A 237 -10.32 10.23 26.73
C GLY A 237 -9.38 11.22 27.42
N VAL A 238 -9.03 10.91 28.66
CA VAL A 238 -8.02 11.63 29.45
C VAL A 238 -7.05 10.66 30.07
N GLY A 239 -5.78 11.02 30.09
CA GLY A 239 -4.70 10.17 30.61
C GLY A 239 -3.74 10.94 31.49
N TYR A 240 -2.91 10.16 32.20
CA TYR A 240 -1.93 10.65 33.14
C TYR A 240 -0.53 10.11 32.86
N LYS A 241 0.41 11.00 33.03
CA LYS A 241 1.87 10.81 32.98
C LYS A 241 2.42 10.49 31.58
N PRO A 242 2.53 11.52 30.74
CA PRO A 242 2.13 12.94 30.91
C PRO A 242 0.61 13.14 30.84
N PHE A 243 0.12 14.38 30.87
CA PHE A 243 -1.29 14.67 30.60
C PHE A 243 -1.62 14.31 29.14
N LEU A 244 -2.59 13.42 28.96
CA LEU A 244 -2.96 12.88 27.65
C LEU A 244 -4.45 13.15 27.38
N TRP A 245 -4.78 13.35 26.10
CA TRP A 245 -6.17 13.40 25.62
C TRP A 245 -6.33 12.64 24.30
N ASP A 246 -7.55 12.15 24.06
CA ASP A 246 -7.98 11.50 22.83
C ASP A 246 -9.48 11.78 22.63
N VAL A 247 -9.80 12.67 21.68
CA VAL A 247 -11.18 13.08 21.39
C VAL A 247 -11.49 12.79 19.93
N GLU A 248 -12.63 12.13 19.71
CA GLU A 248 -13.12 11.81 18.37
C GLU A 248 -14.60 12.14 18.25
N ALA A 249 -15.00 12.74 17.12
CA ALA A 249 -16.38 12.96 16.73
C ALA A 249 -16.57 12.49 15.27
N LEU A 250 -17.45 11.51 15.06
CA LEU A 250 -17.57 10.77 13.81
C LEU A 250 -19.06 10.69 13.38
N PRO A 251 -19.67 11.75 12.85
CA PRO A 251 -20.99 11.67 12.23
C PRO A 251 -20.93 10.99 10.86
N MET A 252 -21.79 10.02 10.64
CA MET A 252 -21.88 9.23 9.41
C MET A 252 -23.33 9.07 8.98
N PHE A 253 -23.59 9.13 7.69
CA PHE A 253 -24.88 8.86 7.09
C PHE A 253 -24.74 8.09 5.78
N PHE A 254 -25.51 7.02 5.60
CA PHE A 254 -25.45 6.16 4.43
C PHE A 254 -26.84 6.01 3.80
N GLY A 255 -27.20 6.92 2.93
CA GLY A 255 -28.44 6.89 2.16
C GLY A 255 -28.22 6.46 0.71
N LYS A 256 -29.30 6.21 -0.03
CA LYS A 256 -29.22 5.78 -1.43
C LYS A 256 -28.74 6.89 -2.38
N GLY A 257 -29.05 8.14 -2.09
CA GLY A 257 -28.69 9.29 -2.94
C GLY A 257 -27.61 10.18 -2.35
N PHE A 258 -27.32 10.02 -1.06
CA PHE A 258 -26.34 10.81 -0.33
C PHE A 258 -25.67 9.97 0.73
N GLN A 259 -24.34 10.05 0.82
CA GLN A 259 -23.56 9.46 1.91
C GLN A 259 -22.54 10.49 2.41
N THR A 260 -22.24 10.43 3.70
CA THR A 260 -21.17 11.20 4.31
C THR A 260 -20.49 10.46 5.43
N ILE A 261 -19.19 10.62 5.54
CA ILE A 261 -18.37 10.32 6.71
C ILE A 261 -17.58 11.58 7.04
N SER A 262 -17.88 12.18 8.16
CA SER A 262 -17.11 13.31 8.67
C SER A 262 -16.38 12.88 9.93
N THR A 263 -15.15 13.37 10.10
CA THR A 263 -14.32 13.02 11.25
C THR A 263 -13.69 14.28 11.82
N TYR A 264 -13.76 14.45 13.14
CA TYR A 264 -12.87 15.34 13.87
C TYR A 264 -12.15 14.51 14.92
N LYS A 265 -10.83 14.56 14.90
CA LYS A 265 -9.97 13.83 15.83
C LYS A 265 -8.88 14.74 16.35
N THR A 266 -8.68 14.70 17.66
CA THR A 266 -7.55 15.36 18.31
C THR A 266 -6.96 14.47 19.38
N ASN A 267 -5.64 14.37 19.39
CA ASN A 267 -4.96 13.56 20.38
C ASN A 267 -3.49 13.98 20.57
N ASN A 268 -2.93 13.56 21.71
CA ASN A 268 -1.49 13.59 21.99
C ASN A 268 -0.97 12.24 22.50
N ILE A 269 -1.58 11.14 22.03
CA ILE A 269 -1.31 9.77 22.50
C ILE A 269 -0.41 8.97 21.56
N GLY A 270 0.22 9.61 20.58
CA GLY A 270 1.04 8.93 19.59
C GLY A 270 0.23 8.24 18.47
N LYS A 271 -1.01 8.68 18.25
CA LYS A 271 -1.86 8.15 17.16
C LYS A 271 -1.80 9.11 15.96
N ASP A 272 -1.19 8.66 14.88
CA ASP A 272 -1.20 9.39 13.62
C ASP A 272 -2.58 9.26 12.95
N VAL A 273 -3.33 10.36 12.94
CA VAL A 273 -4.64 10.43 12.29
C VAL A 273 -4.56 10.91 10.83
N ALA A 274 -3.42 11.45 10.38
CA ALA A 274 -3.21 11.90 9.02
C ALA A 274 -3.20 10.72 8.04
N ARG A 275 -2.67 9.58 8.46
CA ARG A 275 -2.60 8.34 7.66
C ARG A 275 -3.96 7.84 7.16
N GLU A 276 -5.05 8.11 7.90
CA GLU A 276 -6.40 7.75 7.46
C GLU A 276 -6.84 8.52 6.21
N LEU A 277 -6.20 9.67 5.94
CA LEU A 277 -6.52 10.58 4.84
C LEU A 277 -5.68 10.32 3.58
N GLU A 278 -4.72 9.41 3.63
CA GLU A 278 -3.91 9.02 2.47
C GLU A 278 -4.74 8.28 1.43
N SER A 279 -4.58 8.67 0.15
CA SER A 279 -5.22 7.98 -0.97
C SER A 279 -4.35 6.80 -1.43
N HIS A 280 -4.98 5.64 -1.64
CA HIS A 280 -4.30 4.41 -2.08
C HIS A 280 -4.65 4.03 -3.53
N TYR A 281 -5.25 4.91 -4.32
CA TYR A 281 -5.56 4.63 -5.71
C TYR A 281 -4.41 4.95 -6.68
N GLY A 282 -3.19 5.18 -6.17
CA GLY A 282 -2.00 5.43 -6.96
C GLY A 282 -1.94 6.87 -7.48
N GLU A 283 -2.44 7.83 -6.72
CA GLU A 283 -2.24 9.25 -6.96
C GLU A 283 -0.74 9.57 -6.89
N LEU A 284 -0.29 10.49 -7.72
CA LEU A 284 1.11 10.91 -7.73
C LEU A 284 1.46 11.50 -6.37
N GLU A 285 2.51 10.97 -5.75
CA GLU A 285 3.06 11.50 -4.51
C GLU A 285 3.47 12.96 -4.70
N GLY A 286 3.30 13.77 -3.65
CA GLY A 286 3.82 15.14 -3.61
C GLY A 286 5.34 15.17 -3.85
N SER A 287 5.90 16.30 -4.18
CA SER A 287 7.34 16.42 -4.33
C SER A 287 7.99 16.42 -2.94
N GLU A 288 8.90 15.48 -2.71
CA GLU A 288 9.75 15.58 -1.53
C GLU A 288 10.61 16.86 -1.61
N SER A 289 10.72 17.56 -0.49
CA SER A 289 11.62 18.71 -0.38
C SER A 289 13.06 18.24 -0.51
N MET A 290 13.87 18.96 -1.30
CA MET A 290 15.31 18.72 -1.38
C MET A 290 16.03 19.08 -0.08
N LEU A 291 15.47 20.02 0.70
CA LEU A 291 16.05 20.53 1.93
C LEU A 291 15.46 19.79 3.12
N HIS A 292 16.30 19.48 4.09
CA HIS A 292 15.89 18.80 5.34
C HIS A 292 16.71 19.28 6.53
N VAL A 293 16.12 19.26 7.70
CA VAL A 293 16.85 19.34 8.97
C VAL A 293 17.26 17.94 9.42
N SER A 294 18.20 17.85 10.35
CA SER A 294 18.55 16.56 10.96
C SER A 294 17.39 16.07 11.81
N LEU A 295 16.98 14.83 11.60
CA LEU A 295 15.89 14.16 12.31
C LEU A 295 16.42 12.92 13.02
N PRO A 296 15.91 12.59 14.22
CA PRO A 296 16.12 11.28 14.81
C PRO A 296 15.59 10.19 13.89
N GLN A 297 16.31 9.07 13.80
CA GLN A 297 15.84 7.94 13.00
C GLN A 297 14.58 7.35 13.62
N LEU A 298 13.54 7.19 12.83
CA LEU A 298 12.29 6.57 13.29
C LEU A 298 12.48 5.06 13.51
N PRO A 299 12.09 4.53 14.68
CA PRO A 299 12.18 3.11 14.94
C PRO A 299 11.12 2.32 14.17
N PRO A 300 11.41 1.10 13.69
CA PRO A 300 10.48 0.26 12.93
C PRO A 300 9.47 -0.48 13.84
N ILE A 301 8.87 0.21 14.79
CA ILE A 301 7.86 -0.27 15.75
C ILE A 301 6.55 0.49 15.56
N ASP A 302 5.56 0.21 16.39
CA ASP A 302 4.28 0.93 16.36
C ASP A 302 4.50 2.41 16.73
N GLU A 303 3.85 3.31 16.00
CA GLU A 303 4.03 4.77 16.17
C GLU A 303 3.60 5.26 17.54
N SER A 304 2.60 4.62 18.13
CA SER A 304 2.15 4.94 19.49
C SER A 304 3.26 4.78 20.55
N ARG A 305 4.37 4.09 20.18
CA ARG A 305 5.52 3.92 21.06
C ARG A 305 6.45 5.14 21.10
N TYR A 306 6.56 5.89 20.01
CA TYR A 306 7.54 6.98 19.88
C TYR A 306 6.97 8.32 19.42
N LEU A 307 5.82 8.34 18.74
CA LEU A 307 5.26 9.56 18.19
C LEU A 307 4.77 10.47 19.31
N ASP A 308 5.46 11.59 19.53
CA ASP A 308 5.03 12.65 20.45
C ASP A 308 4.36 13.77 19.67
N ASN A 309 3.05 13.61 19.47
CA ASN A 309 2.21 14.45 18.63
C ASN A 309 1.25 15.34 19.46
N ASN A 310 0.75 16.38 18.82
CA ASN A 310 -0.38 17.17 19.26
C ASN A 310 -1.20 17.54 18.01
N VAL A 311 -2.10 16.62 17.64
CA VAL A 311 -2.79 16.66 16.35
C VAL A 311 -4.24 17.09 16.49
N HIS A 312 -4.69 17.91 15.52
CA HIS A 312 -6.08 18.22 15.26
C HIS A 312 -6.35 17.93 13.79
N ALA A 313 -7.25 17.02 13.49
CA ALA A 313 -7.61 16.63 12.13
C ALA A 313 -9.11 16.70 11.93
N LEU A 314 -9.53 17.42 10.91
CA LEU A 314 -10.91 17.52 10.44
C LEU A 314 -11.00 16.95 9.02
N SER A 315 -11.97 16.11 8.75
CA SER A 315 -12.26 15.63 7.41
C SER A 315 -13.77 15.54 7.19
N VAL A 316 -14.23 16.02 6.05
CA VAL A 316 -15.63 15.95 5.59
C VAL A 316 -15.62 15.31 4.22
N ASN A 317 -16.21 14.13 4.10
CA ASN A 317 -16.24 13.36 2.86
C ASN A 317 -17.70 13.08 2.51
N THR A 318 -18.12 13.48 1.32
CA THR A 318 -19.50 13.34 0.87
C THR A 318 -19.58 12.84 -0.55
N ILE A 319 -20.59 12.05 -0.83
CA ILE A 319 -21.01 11.71 -2.19
C ILE A 319 -22.52 11.95 -2.34
N THR A 320 -22.89 12.64 -3.40
CA THR A 320 -24.28 12.93 -3.75
C THR A 320 -24.55 12.39 -5.14
N LYS A 321 -25.58 11.57 -5.30
CA LYS A 321 -26.10 11.19 -6.62
C LYS A 321 -26.93 12.31 -7.18
N LEU A 322 -26.51 12.89 -8.30
CA LEU A 322 -27.26 13.86 -9.06
C LEU A 322 -28.27 13.19 -10.00
N SER A 323 -27.93 11.96 -10.44
CA SER A 323 -28.80 11.06 -11.19
C SER A 323 -28.38 9.60 -10.95
N GLU A 324 -28.98 8.63 -11.65
CA GLU A 324 -28.61 7.21 -11.52
C GLU A 324 -27.14 6.94 -11.85
N ASP A 325 -26.60 7.64 -12.84
CA ASP A 325 -25.24 7.45 -13.34
C ASP A 325 -24.29 8.61 -12.99
N ILE A 326 -24.80 9.71 -12.45
CA ILE A 326 -24.00 10.91 -12.15
C ILE A 326 -23.90 11.10 -10.64
N ASP A 327 -22.68 11.18 -10.16
CA ASP A 327 -22.36 11.49 -8.76
C ASP A 327 -21.35 12.63 -8.63
N LEU A 328 -21.51 13.39 -7.54
CA LEU A 328 -20.60 14.44 -7.11
C LEU A 328 -20.00 14.01 -5.78
N THR A 329 -18.69 13.89 -5.73
CA THR A 329 -17.92 13.62 -4.52
C THR A 329 -17.18 14.88 -4.11
N THR A 330 -17.26 15.23 -2.82
CA THR A 330 -16.53 16.38 -2.26
C THR A 330 -15.85 15.95 -0.97
N ASP A 331 -14.57 16.23 -0.90
CA ASP A 331 -13.73 15.89 0.23
C ASP A 331 -12.95 17.12 0.67
N VAL A 332 -13.04 17.47 1.95
CA VAL A 332 -12.29 18.57 2.55
C VAL A 332 -11.59 18.03 3.79
N SER A 333 -10.31 18.28 3.93
CA SER A 333 -9.54 17.89 5.09
C SER A 333 -8.61 19.01 5.55
N TYR A 334 -8.45 19.13 6.86
CA TYR A 334 -7.47 19.99 7.49
C TYR A 334 -6.78 19.26 8.62
N ILE A 335 -5.46 19.33 8.64
CA ILE A 335 -4.62 18.73 9.69
C ILE A 335 -3.71 19.83 10.23
N HIS A 336 -3.69 19.96 11.54
CA HIS A 336 -2.67 20.67 12.29
C HIS A 336 -1.99 19.70 13.22
N ASP A 337 -0.66 19.57 13.12
CA ASP A 337 0.10 18.68 14.00
C ASP A 337 1.41 19.34 14.46
N ASN A 338 1.70 19.16 15.73
CA ASN A 338 2.99 19.49 16.32
C ASN A 338 3.65 18.19 16.78
N LEU A 339 4.83 17.92 16.27
CA LEU A 339 5.57 16.69 16.51
C LEU A 339 6.87 17.00 17.24
N ASN A 340 7.15 16.28 18.31
CA ASN A 340 8.46 16.31 18.98
C ASN A 340 9.14 14.97 18.78
N SER A 341 10.44 14.96 18.60
CA SER A 341 11.23 13.75 18.67
C SER A 341 12.61 14.00 19.24
N GLU A 342 13.16 13.00 19.92
CA GLU A 342 14.49 13.04 20.49
C GLU A 342 15.19 11.71 20.26
N GLY A 343 16.46 11.77 19.85
CA GLY A 343 17.28 10.59 19.66
C GLY A 343 18.76 10.92 19.62
N SER A 344 19.57 9.87 19.56
CA SER A 344 21.01 9.98 19.33
C SER A 344 21.42 9.05 18.20
N MET A 345 22.45 9.45 17.46
CA MET A 345 23.02 8.69 16.37
C MET A 345 24.54 8.70 16.50
N SER A 346 25.15 7.52 16.40
CA SER A 346 26.61 7.38 16.26
C SER A 346 26.87 6.83 14.87
N THR A 347 27.48 7.64 14.02
CA THR A 347 27.82 7.30 12.64
C THR A 347 29.32 7.05 12.53
N THR A 348 29.71 5.88 12.06
CA THR A 348 31.10 5.56 11.76
C THR A 348 31.30 5.51 10.25
N TYR A 349 32.20 6.36 9.74
CA TYR A 349 32.59 6.40 8.33
C TYR A 349 33.88 5.59 8.13
N PHE A 350 33.82 4.58 7.28
CA PHE A 350 34.98 3.77 6.90
C PHE A 350 35.55 4.26 5.57
N ILE A 351 36.19 5.46 5.59
CA ILE A 351 36.72 6.08 4.38
C ILE A 351 37.98 5.35 3.96
N PRO A 352 38.11 4.86 2.71
CA PRO A 352 39.32 4.17 2.24
C PRO A 352 40.58 4.99 2.45
N GLY A 353 41.58 4.39 3.10
CA GLY A 353 42.89 5.04 3.37
C GLY A 353 42.91 5.96 4.56
N GLN A 354 41.86 6.08 5.34
CA GLN A 354 41.76 6.88 6.54
C GLN A 354 41.34 6.03 7.74
N SER A 355 41.64 6.51 8.96
CA SER A 355 41.07 5.93 10.16
C SER A 355 39.57 6.13 10.21
N PRO A 356 38.79 5.19 10.76
CA PRO A 356 37.36 5.37 10.91
C PRO A 356 37.00 6.67 11.63
N LEU A 357 36.18 7.50 11.01
CA LEU A 357 35.68 8.74 11.60
C LEU A 357 34.35 8.44 12.31
N VAL A 358 34.27 8.73 13.60
CA VAL A 358 33.08 8.56 14.43
C VAL A 358 32.46 9.91 14.73
N VAL A 359 31.20 10.08 14.39
CA VAL A 359 30.39 11.26 14.68
C VAL A 359 29.25 10.88 15.58
N GLU A 360 29.19 11.49 16.75
CA GLU A 360 28.11 11.30 17.72
C GLU A 360 27.20 12.52 17.71
N GLU A 361 25.90 12.30 17.52
CA GLU A 361 24.90 13.35 17.40
C GLU A 361 23.75 13.08 18.36
N ARG A 362 23.34 14.10 19.08
CA ARG A 362 22.07 14.12 19.82
C ARG A 362 21.14 15.13 19.16
N ILE A 363 19.96 14.69 18.78
CA ILE A 363 19.03 15.45 17.96
C ILE A 363 17.72 15.60 18.73
N LYS A 364 17.22 16.83 18.81
CA LYS A 364 15.88 17.14 19.28
C LYS A 364 15.16 17.93 18.20
N THR A 365 13.95 17.51 17.84
CA THR A 365 13.18 18.18 16.81
C THR A 365 11.82 18.64 17.31
N TYR A 366 11.34 19.70 16.69
CA TYR A 366 10.01 20.23 16.86
C TYR A 366 9.47 20.65 15.50
N ASP A 367 8.50 19.91 14.99
CA ASP A 367 7.93 20.09 13.66
C ASP A 367 6.50 20.59 13.77
N LYS A 368 6.14 21.59 12.98
CA LYS A 368 4.78 22.11 12.82
C LYS A 368 4.30 21.83 11.41
N LYS A 369 3.14 21.20 11.32
CA LYS A 369 2.54 20.83 10.02
C LYS A 369 1.10 21.34 9.97
N ASP A 370 0.80 22.12 8.94
CA ASP A 370 -0.57 22.49 8.56
C ASP A 370 -0.82 21.99 7.14
N ILE A 371 -1.84 21.15 6.96
CA ILE A 371 -2.19 20.57 5.67
C ILE A 371 -3.65 20.82 5.40
N LEU A 372 -3.96 21.47 4.28
CA LEU A 372 -5.32 21.68 3.77
C LEU A 372 -5.50 20.96 2.46
N GLY A 373 -6.43 20.03 2.40
CA GLY A 373 -6.80 19.29 1.20
C GLY A 373 -8.25 19.53 0.80
N VAL A 374 -8.50 19.78 -0.48
CA VAL A 374 -9.84 19.88 -1.06
C VAL A 374 -9.86 19.06 -2.35
N ASN A 375 -10.83 18.16 -2.48
CA ASN A 375 -11.00 17.35 -3.67
C ASN A 375 -12.48 17.36 -4.08
N ILE A 376 -12.73 17.72 -5.33
CA ILE A 376 -14.07 17.77 -5.92
C ILE A 376 -14.04 16.89 -7.17
N GLN A 377 -14.95 15.93 -7.23
CA GLN A 377 -15.04 15.00 -8.33
C GLN A 377 -16.47 14.89 -8.85
N LEU A 378 -16.65 15.17 -10.14
CA LEU A 378 -17.88 14.90 -10.88
C LEU A 378 -17.67 13.68 -11.75
N ARG A 379 -18.52 12.67 -11.60
CA ARG A 379 -18.41 11.42 -12.36
C ARG A 379 -19.75 11.06 -12.98
N ASN A 380 -19.73 10.74 -14.27
CA ASN A 380 -20.80 10.04 -14.99
C ASN A 380 -20.28 8.64 -15.34
N ASN A 381 -20.95 7.60 -14.90
CA ASN A 381 -20.55 6.21 -15.16
C ASN A 381 -21.74 5.40 -15.70
N SER A 382 -22.07 5.58 -16.97
CA SER A 382 -23.14 4.87 -17.67
C SER A 382 -22.60 3.72 -18.49
N LYS A 383 -23.50 2.88 -19.03
CA LYS A 383 -23.12 1.78 -19.94
C LYS A 383 -22.63 2.27 -21.31
N THR A 384 -22.95 3.51 -21.70
CA THR A 384 -22.65 4.06 -23.03
C THR A 384 -21.52 5.09 -23.00
N SER A 385 -21.28 5.71 -21.86
CA SER A 385 -20.25 6.74 -21.71
C SER A 385 -19.74 6.82 -20.28
N TYR A 386 -18.52 7.29 -20.16
CA TYR A 386 -17.91 7.64 -18.89
C TYR A 386 -17.32 9.04 -18.97
N PHE A 387 -17.50 9.80 -17.91
CA PHE A 387 -16.86 11.10 -17.74
C PHE A 387 -16.46 11.26 -16.27
N LEU A 388 -15.25 11.69 -16.05
CA LEU A 388 -14.71 12.01 -14.75
C LEU A 388 -13.97 13.33 -14.84
N GLU A 389 -14.32 14.25 -13.98
CA GLU A 389 -13.56 15.48 -13.73
C GLU A 389 -13.23 15.53 -12.26
N ARG A 390 -11.95 15.61 -11.92
CA ARG A 390 -11.45 15.73 -10.55
C ARG A 390 -10.54 16.94 -10.45
N LEU A 391 -10.87 17.83 -9.54
CA LEU A 391 -10.05 18.96 -9.15
C LEU A 391 -9.59 18.76 -7.72
N SER A 392 -8.27 18.74 -7.52
CA SER A 392 -7.65 18.58 -6.20
C SER A 392 -6.78 19.80 -5.90
N PHE A 393 -6.93 20.33 -4.72
CA PHE A 393 -6.11 21.40 -4.16
C PHE A 393 -5.48 20.90 -2.87
N GLU A 394 -4.17 21.09 -2.72
CA GLU A 394 -3.44 20.75 -1.51
C GLU A 394 -2.48 21.87 -1.15
N GLY A 395 -2.53 22.31 0.10
CA GLY A 395 -1.64 23.32 0.64
C GLY A 395 -0.96 22.80 1.90
N HIS A 396 0.36 22.87 1.93
CA HIS A 396 1.20 22.50 3.08
C HIS A 396 1.91 23.73 3.61
N ARG A 397 1.97 23.84 4.94
CA ARG A 397 2.83 24.79 5.63
C ARG A 397 3.59 24.03 6.70
N ASN A 398 4.81 23.63 6.36
CA ASN A 398 5.67 22.88 7.26
C ASN A 398 6.76 23.80 7.78
N THR A 399 7.07 23.68 9.06
CA THR A 399 8.20 24.36 9.70
C THR A 399 8.83 23.39 10.67
N ASP A 400 10.05 22.98 10.38
CA ASP A 400 10.80 21.99 11.12
C ASP A 400 11.96 22.68 11.81
N PHE A 401 12.17 22.38 13.09
CA PHE A 401 13.27 22.86 13.91
C PHE A 401 14.06 21.67 14.41
N SER A 402 15.37 21.76 14.42
CA SER A 402 16.27 20.73 14.93
C SER A 402 17.40 21.35 15.71
N ASP A 403 17.51 20.98 16.96
CA ASP A 403 18.65 21.26 17.81
C ASP A 403 19.52 20.02 17.83
N LEU A 404 20.68 20.12 17.20
CA LEU A 404 21.67 19.07 17.11
C LEU A 404 22.87 19.43 17.97
N THR A 405 23.31 18.50 18.80
CA THR A 405 24.58 18.59 19.54
C THR A 405 25.50 17.48 19.04
N ASP A 406 26.65 17.84 18.54
CA ASP A 406 27.70 16.94 18.13
C ASP A 406 28.95 17.10 19.03
N ASN A 407 30.06 16.52 18.60
CA ASN A 407 31.35 16.61 19.34
C ASN A 407 31.91 18.05 19.42
N ASP A 408 31.53 18.93 18.49
CA ASP A 408 32.08 20.27 18.33
C ASP A 408 31.15 21.37 18.88
N GLY A 409 29.88 21.05 19.18
CA GLY A 409 28.99 22.02 19.78
C GLY A 409 27.53 21.83 19.45
N MET A 410 26.74 22.89 19.56
CA MET A 410 25.32 22.91 19.30
C MET A 410 25.03 23.63 17.97
N ILE A 411 24.27 22.97 17.10
CA ILE A 411 23.82 23.48 15.80
C ILE A 411 22.31 23.54 15.78
N ASN A 412 21.75 24.73 15.62
CA ASN A 412 20.32 24.94 15.44
C ASN A 412 19.97 24.98 13.96
N GLN A 413 19.00 24.22 13.56
CA GLN A 413 18.51 24.15 12.20
C GLN A 413 17.05 24.55 12.16
N SER A 414 16.63 25.26 11.11
CA SER A 414 15.21 25.53 10.86
C SER A 414 14.94 25.43 9.37
N LEU A 415 13.85 24.75 9.01
CA LEU A 415 13.36 24.63 7.65
C LEU A 415 11.92 25.09 7.59
N SER A 416 11.64 26.10 6.77
CA SER A 416 10.27 26.49 6.39
C SER A 416 10.05 26.05 4.95
N SER A 417 8.99 25.27 4.69
CA SER A 417 8.75 24.67 3.38
C SER A 417 7.25 24.70 3.02
N PRO A 418 6.67 25.92 2.76
CA PRO A 418 5.34 26.01 2.23
C PRO A 418 5.25 25.46 0.80
N GLU A 419 4.19 24.70 0.54
CA GLU A 419 3.92 24.10 -0.75
C GLU A 419 2.44 24.26 -1.11
N LEU A 420 2.17 24.48 -2.38
CA LEU A 420 0.85 24.55 -2.96
C LEU A 420 0.80 23.67 -4.20
N THR A 421 -0.18 22.76 -4.24
CA THR A 421 -0.43 21.90 -5.39
C THR A 421 -1.87 22.04 -5.86
N LEU A 422 -2.06 22.27 -7.15
CA LEU A 422 -3.34 22.21 -7.84
C LEU A 422 -3.27 21.15 -8.92
N ARG A 423 -4.16 20.16 -8.86
CA ARG A 423 -4.22 19.07 -9.83
C ARG A 423 -5.60 18.97 -10.44
N ASN A 424 -5.62 18.80 -11.76
CA ASN A 424 -6.82 18.49 -12.52
C ASN A 424 -6.65 17.16 -13.23
N TRP A 425 -7.61 16.27 -13.10
CA TRP A 425 -7.69 15.01 -13.84
C TRP A 425 -9.05 14.86 -14.49
N LEU A 426 -9.03 14.83 -15.82
CA LEU A 426 -10.20 14.63 -16.66
C LEU A 426 -10.08 13.33 -17.42
N GLN A 427 -11.11 12.50 -17.42
CA GLN A 427 -11.22 11.31 -18.25
C GLN A 427 -12.59 11.23 -18.91
N ALA A 428 -12.61 11.01 -20.21
CA ALA A 428 -13.83 10.81 -20.97
C ALA A 428 -13.71 9.56 -21.84
N VAL A 429 -14.68 8.65 -21.71
CA VAL A 429 -14.75 7.42 -22.52
C VAL A 429 -16.08 7.35 -23.23
N ARG A 430 -16.05 7.11 -24.52
CA ARG A 430 -17.26 6.94 -25.33
C ARG A 430 -17.09 5.85 -26.39
N ILE A 431 -18.10 5.03 -26.54
CA ILE A 431 -18.18 4.08 -27.64
C ILE A 431 -19.01 4.70 -28.77
N VAL A 432 -18.38 4.83 -29.95
CA VAL A 432 -19.02 5.31 -31.17
C VAL A 432 -18.97 4.19 -32.19
N ARG A 433 -20.14 3.58 -32.48
CA ARG A 433 -20.22 2.35 -33.30
C ARG A 433 -19.38 1.22 -32.68
N SER A 434 -18.29 0.82 -33.35
CA SER A 434 -17.34 -0.23 -32.87
C SER A 434 -16.00 0.33 -32.40
N TRP A 435 -15.93 1.65 -32.17
CA TRP A 435 -14.71 2.30 -31.68
C TRP A 435 -14.89 2.75 -30.24
N ASN A 436 -13.96 2.40 -29.39
CA ASN A 436 -13.81 2.97 -28.05
C ASN A 436 -12.83 4.13 -28.13
N ILE A 437 -13.30 5.31 -27.75
CA ILE A 437 -12.52 6.55 -27.68
C ILE A 437 -12.38 6.91 -26.21
N ASN A 438 -11.14 6.96 -25.72
CA ASN A 438 -10.79 7.34 -24.36
C ASN A 438 -9.84 8.54 -24.41
N PHE A 439 -10.27 9.65 -23.83
CA PHE A 439 -9.45 10.84 -23.64
C PHE A 439 -9.16 11.00 -22.16
N GLU A 440 -7.88 11.24 -21.82
CA GLU A 440 -7.43 11.48 -20.47
C GLU A 440 -6.48 12.69 -20.46
N SER A 441 -6.71 13.60 -19.53
CA SER A 441 -5.89 14.78 -19.33
C SER A 441 -5.52 14.91 -17.87
N THR A 442 -4.24 15.03 -17.60
CA THR A 442 -3.72 15.34 -16.25
C THR A 442 -2.98 16.68 -16.35
N THR A 443 -3.32 17.61 -15.46
CA THR A 443 -2.63 18.90 -15.35
C THR A 443 -2.30 19.15 -13.89
N ASP A 444 -1.02 19.33 -13.60
CA ASP A 444 -0.49 19.62 -12.27
C ASP A 444 0.19 20.98 -12.27
N TRP A 445 -0.06 21.75 -11.24
CA TRP A 445 0.64 22.99 -10.96
C TRP A 445 1.10 22.99 -9.51
N ASP A 446 2.42 23.01 -9.32
CA ASP A 446 3.06 22.95 -8.01
C ASP A 446 3.94 24.19 -7.80
N MET A 447 3.91 24.72 -6.59
CA MET A 447 4.80 25.78 -6.13
C MET A 447 5.33 25.42 -4.75
N GLN A 448 6.63 25.53 -4.59
CA GLN A 448 7.29 25.29 -3.29
C GLN A 448 8.34 26.38 -3.08
N SER A 449 8.37 26.95 -1.87
CA SER A 449 9.40 27.88 -1.43
C SER A 449 9.98 27.39 -0.11
N SER A 450 11.24 26.97 -0.12
CA SER A 450 11.89 26.39 1.05
C SER A 450 13.07 27.25 1.50
N ARG A 451 13.20 27.41 2.83
CA ARG A 451 14.34 28.09 3.45
C ARG A 451 14.89 27.23 4.59
N LEU A 452 16.11 26.76 4.40
CA LEU A 452 16.90 26.08 5.43
C LEU A 452 17.90 27.06 6.03
N THR A 453 17.91 27.17 7.35
CA THR A 453 18.90 27.95 8.12
C THR A 453 19.68 27.02 9.04
N VAL A 454 20.99 27.11 9.04
CA VAL A 454 21.90 26.34 9.92
C VAL A 454 22.74 27.32 10.72
N ARG A 455 22.70 27.24 12.05
CA ARG A 455 23.28 28.20 13.01
C ARG A 455 24.02 27.51 14.16
N PRO A 456 25.30 27.73 14.35
CA PRO A 456 26.23 28.31 13.36
C PRO A 456 26.46 27.33 12.22
N THR A 457 26.95 27.81 11.08
CA THR A 457 27.44 26.92 10.04
C THR A 457 28.76 26.28 10.45
N PRO A 458 28.89 24.94 10.33
CA PRO A 458 30.17 24.27 10.62
C PRO A 458 31.23 24.48 9.49
N TYR A 459 30.84 25.04 8.32
CA TYR A 459 31.68 25.12 7.12
C TYR A 459 31.83 26.53 6.61
N THR A 460 32.60 27.34 7.29
CA THR A 460 32.87 28.74 6.93
C THR A 460 33.66 28.87 5.64
N GLU A 461 34.51 27.90 5.31
CA GLU A 461 35.37 27.87 4.13
C GLU A 461 34.61 27.91 2.79
N LEU A 462 33.43 27.30 2.73
CA LEU A 462 32.59 27.32 1.54
C LEU A 462 32.17 28.73 1.10
N PHE A 463 32.24 29.71 2.00
CA PHE A 463 31.87 31.11 1.74
C PHE A 463 33.06 32.00 1.46
N GLY A 464 34.28 31.44 1.48
CA GLY A 464 35.51 32.20 1.25
C GLY A 464 35.74 33.34 2.25
N THR A 465 35.27 33.18 3.47
CA THR A 465 35.36 34.16 4.56
C THR A 465 36.23 33.65 5.69
N VAL A 466 36.87 34.58 6.41
CA VAL A 466 37.66 34.32 7.62
C VAL A 466 36.83 34.44 8.92
N LEU A 467 35.53 34.65 8.81
CA LEU A 467 34.63 34.76 9.95
C LEU A 467 34.48 33.36 10.62
N GLU A 468 34.64 33.32 11.94
CA GLU A 468 34.60 32.06 12.69
C GLU A 468 33.17 31.52 12.88
N SER A 469 32.14 32.37 12.82
CA SER A 469 30.77 31.95 13.04
C SER A 469 29.77 32.86 12.31
N PHE A 470 28.82 32.24 11.60
CA PHE A 470 27.65 32.90 10.97
C PHE A 470 26.59 31.85 10.64
N ASP A 471 25.39 32.32 10.24
CA ASP A 471 24.32 31.44 9.77
C ASP A 471 24.50 31.14 8.28
N ALA A 472 24.41 29.87 7.89
CA ALA A 472 24.21 29.50 6.49
C ALA A 472 22.72 29.43 6.17
N ILE A 473 22.30 30.09 5.10
CA ILE A 473 20.90 30.14 4.65
C ILE A 473 20.83 29.65 3.23
N GLN A 474 20.06 28.60 3.00
CA GLN A 474 19.72 28.06 1.69
C GLN A 474 18.27 28.38 1.35
N ASP A 475 18.08 29.24 0.37
CA ASP A 475 16.77 29.46 -0.26
C ASP A 475 16.62 28.52 -1.47
N LEU A 476 15.43 27.96 -1.66
CA LEU A 476 15.09 27.11 -2.78
C LEU A 476 13.61 27.35 -3.17
N ASP A 477 13.41 27.97 -4.33
CA ASP A 477 12.09 28.17 -4.92
C ASP A 477 11.94 27.29 -6.15
N THR A 478 10.87 26.55 -6.23
CA THR A 478 10.52 25.74 -7.39
C THR A 478 9.07 26.04 -7.84
N TRP A 479 8.90 26.04 -9.15
CA TRP A 479 7.60 26.16 -9.79
C TRP A 479 7.51 25.14 -10.91
N ARG A 480 6.41 24.40 -11.00
CA ARG A 480 6.21 23.34 -11.98
C ARG A 480 4.79 23.41 -12.53
N PHE A 481 4.69 23.38 -13.83
CA PHE A 481 3.45 23.18 -14.57
C PHE A 481 3.63 21.99 -15.50
N ARG A 482 2.81 20.97 -15.38
CA ARG A 482 2.86 19.76 -16.18
C ARG A 482 1.49 19.44 -16.71
N THR A 483 1.38 19.16 -18.00
CA THR A 483 0.15 18.66 -18.58
C THR A 483 0.45 17.54 -19.56
N ASP A 484 -0.26 16.41 -19.37
CA ASP A 484 -0.21 15.24 -20.22
C ASP A 484 -1.63 14.96 -20.73
N ASN A 485 -1.81 14.99 -22.06
CA ASN A 485 -3.09 14.82 -22.71
C ASN A 485 -3.03 13.60 -23.62
N ASN A 486 -3.76 12.54 -23.30
CA ASN A 486 -3.73 11.26 -23.97
C ASN A 486 -5.09 10.98 -24.66
N LEU A 487 -5.02 10.67 -25.91
CA LEU A 487 -6.15 10.14 -26.67
C LEU A 487 -5.86 8.68 -27.04
N ASN A 488 -6.70 7.77 -26.60
CA ASN A 488 -6.64 6.36 -26.97
C ASN A 488 -7.87 6.00 -27.78
N VAL A 489 -7.66 5.38 -28.94
CA VAL A 489 -8.72 4.89 -29.82
C VAL A 489 -8.52 3.41 -30.03
N SER A 490 -9.52 2.60 -29.71
CA SER A 490 -9.42 1.15 -29.81
C SER A 490 -10.64 0.54 -30.53
N ARG A 491 -10.39 -0.60 -31.19
CA ARG A 491 -11.43 -1.38 -31.90
C ARG A 491 -11.24 -2.86 -31.64
N ALA A 492 -12.33 -3.51 -31.26
CA ALA A 492 -12.38 -4.96 -31.13
C ALA A 492 -12.75 -5.62 -32.48
N ILE A 493 -12.01 -6.66 -32.85
CA ILE A 493 -12.21 -7.48 -34.06
C ILE A 493 -12.10 -8.94 -33.66
N GLY A 494 -13.22 -9.60 -33.39
CA GLY A 494 -13.23 -10.93 -32.79
C GLY A 494 -12.49 -10.93 -31.43
N ASN A 495 -11.56 -11.83 -31.28
CA ASN A 495 -10.74 -11.93 -30.06
C ASN A 495 -9.60 -10.88 -29.96
N TRP A 496 -9.42 -10.06 -30.97
CA TRP A 496 -8.37 -9.05 -31.02
C TRP A 496 -8.91 -7.67 -30.72
N THR A 497 -8.19 -6.90 -29.94
CA THR A 497 -8.42 -5.45 -29.78
C THR A 497 -7.17 -4.71 -30.23
N LEU A 498 -7.32 -3.87 -31.23
CA LEU A 498 -6.26 -2.96 -31.69
C LEU A 498 -6.49 -1.60 -31.05
N SER A 499 -5.47 -1.03 -30.45
CA SER A 499 -5.50 0.30 -29.83
C SER A 499 -4.37 1.17 -30.37
N MET A 500 -4.68 2.43 -30.59
CA MET A 500 -3.71 3.48 -30.92
C MET A 500 -3.84 4.59 -29.90
N ASN A 501 -2.73 5.05 -29.35
CA ASN A 501 -2.71 6.17 -28.43
C ASN A 501 -1.77 7.27 -28.93
N ALA A 502 -2.19 8.51 -28.67
CA ALA A 502 -1.39 9.70 -28.88
C ALA A 502 -1.43 10.54 -27.60
N THR A 503 -0.25 10.85 -27.03
CA THR A 503 -0.14 11.72 -25.87
C THR A 503 0.67 12.96 -26.23
N ILE A 504 0.14 14.13 -25.88
CA ILE A 504 0.87 15.40 -25.94
C ILE A 504 1.25 15.79 -24.52
N ARG A 505 2.53 16.00 -24.32
CA ARG A 505 3.13 16.36 -23.03
C ARG A 505 3.75 17.73 -23.08
N LEU A 506 3.45 18.56 -22.08
CA LEU A 506 4.13 19.84 -21.86
C LEU A 506 4.46 19.97 -20.37
N HIS A 507 5.74 20.01 -20.05
CA HIS A 507 6.23 20.27 -18.71
C HIS A 507 7.09 21.54 -18.71
N LEU A 508 6.77 22.48 -17.85
CA LEU A 508 7.47 23.74 -17.65
C LEU A 508 7.85 23.83 -16.18
N GLU A 509 9.13 23.95 -15.90
CA GLU A 509 9.65 23.93 -14.54
C GLU A 509 10.71 25.03 -14.37
N ASP A 510 10.75 25.63 -13.19
CA ASP A 510 11.74 26.67 -12.84
C ASP A 510 12.28 26.38 -11.44
N MET A 511 13.57 26.48 -11.26
CA MET A 511 14.25 26.32 -9.99
C MET A 511 15.17 27.52 -9.77
N LYS A 512 15.05 28.14 -8.61
CA LYS A 512 15.98 29.14 -8.13
C LYS A 512 16.51 28.70 -6.78
N SER A 513 17.81 28.70 -6.59
CA SER A 513 18.39 28.46 -5.28
C SER A 513 19.55 29.42 -5.01
N SER A 514 19.72 29.77 -3.75
CA SER A 514 20.81 30.61 -3.29
C SER A 514 21.27 30.19 -1.91
N LEU A 515 22.56 29.93 -1.75
CA LEU A 515 23.19 29.66 -0.45
C LEU A 515 24.06 30.87 -0.08
N TYR A 516 23.73 31.51 1.03
CA TYR A 516 24.45 32.70 1.51
C TYR A 516 24.64 32.67 3.04
N GLY A 517 25.63 33.45 3.51
CA GLY A 517 25.86 33.60 4.94
C GLY A 517 25.18 34.86 5.51
N ARG A 518 24.83 34.82 6.80
CA ARG A 518 24.32 35.96 7.54
C ARG A 518 25.00 36.02 8.91
N THR A 519 25.66 37.15 9.17
CA THR A 519 26.30 37.39 10.47
C THR A 519 25.29 37.79 11.55
N GLU A 520 25.69 37.80 12.83
CA GLU A 520 24.84 38.27 13.94
C GLU A 520 24.36 39.72 13.79
N ASN A 521 25.12 40.56 13.07
CA ASN A 521 24.76 41.94 12.78
C ASN A 521 23.94 42.08 11.48
N ASP A 522 23.29 41.02 11.00
CA ASP A 522 22.51 40.95 9.76
C ASP A 522 23.31 41.32 8.48
N MET A 523 24.66 41.32 8.52
CA MET A 523 25.44 41.48 7.29
C MET A 523 25.35 40.20 6.44
N ILE A 524 25.05 40.38 5.15
CA ILE A 524 24.95 39.27 4.20
C ILE A 524 26.31 39.00 3.59
N ILE A 525 26.82 37.80 3.75
CA ILE A 525 27.97 37.27 3.02
C ILE A 525 27.46 36.77 1.67
N LYS A 526 27.75 37.52 0.61
CA LYS A 526 27.29 37.15 -0.73
C LYS A 526 27.91 35.84 -1.18
N PRO A 527 27.13 34.94 -1.75
CA PRO A 527 27.64 33.67 -2.25
C PRO A 527 28.44 33.86 -3.53
N ALA A 528 29.38 32.95 -3.79
CA ALA A 528 29.92 32.74 -5.12
C ALA A 528 28.82 32.29 -6.11
N ASP A 529 28.98 32.55 -7.40
CA ASP A 529 28.01 32.11 -8.43
C ASP A 529 27.79 30.58 -8.41
N SER A 530 28.81 29.82 -8.01
CA SER A 530 28.73 28.34 -7.83
C SER A 530 27.79 27.89 -6.73
N LEU A 531 27.35 28.77 -5.82
CA LEU A 531 26.35 28.48 -4.75
C LEU A 531 24.95 28.95 -5.11
N ASN A 532 24.74 29.33 -6.38
CA ASN A 532 23.45 29.79 -6.89
C ASN A 532 22.98 28.91 -8.05
N ASN A 533 21.68 28.73 -8.17
CA ASN A 533 21.04 28.12 -9.34
C ASN A 533 19.89 28.98 -9.86
N GLY A 534 19.74 29.01 -11.17
CA GLY A 534 18.66 29.71 -11.85
C GLY A 534 18.24 28.94 -13.10
N VAL A 535 17.64 27.75 -12.92
CA VAL A 535 17.40 26.79 -14.00
C VAL A 535 15.95 26.84 -14.43
N ARG A 536 15.72 27.20 -15.70
CA ARG A 536 14.44 26.95 -16.39
C ARG A 536 14.56 25.69 -17.20
N TRP A 537 13.61 24.80 -17.03
CA TRP A 537 13.56 23.52 -17.71
C TRP A 537 12.21 23.35 -18.40
N SER A 538 12.21 22.87 -19.61
CA SER A 538 10.99 22.59 -20.35
C SER A 538 11.10 21.30 -21.15
N ARG A 539 10.02 20.56 -21.20
CA ARG A 539 9.87 19.34 -21.97
C ARG A 539 8.62 19.42 -22.81
N PHE A 540 8.78 19.26 -24.10
CA PHE A 540 7.67 19.01 -25.03
C PHE A 540 7.82 17.60 -25.58
N GLY A 541 6.77 16.80 -25.51
CA GLY A 541 6.78 15.43 -25.99
C GLY A 541 5.52 15.05 -26.74
N VAL A 542 5.69 14.18 -27.72
CA VAL A 542 4.59 13.50 -28.40
C VAL A 542 4.85 12.00 -28.33
N ILE A 543 3.96 11.29 -27.64
CA ILE A 543 4.01 9.83 -27.56
C ILE A 543 3.00 9.29 -28.57
N ALA A 544 3.45 8.48 -29.51
CA ALA A 544 2.62 7.69 -30.39
C ALA A 544 2.79 6.21 -30.03
N GLY A 545 1.70 5.52 -29.75
CA GLY A 545 1.76 4.13 -29.37
C GLY A 545 0.69 3.29 -30.04
N SER A 546 1.02 2.03 -30.22
CA SER A 546 0.04 1.00 -30.59
C SER A 546 0.06 -0.11 -29.57
N SER A 547 -1.09 -0.70 -29.31
CA SER A 547 -1.18 -1.93 -28.54
C SER A 547 -2.13 -2.92 -29.20
N VAL A 548 -1.78 -4.19 -29.05
CA VAL A 548 -2.57 -5.32 -29.53
C VAL A 548 -2.91 -6.18 -28.32
N THR A 549 -4.21 -6.37 -28.12
CA THR A 549 -4.73 -7.27 -27.09
C THR A 549 -5.36 -8.46 -27.76
N TYR A 550 -4.98 -9.67 -27.37
CA TYR A 550 -5.68 -10.91 -27.71
C TYR A 550 -6.38 -11.43 -26.48
N LYS A 551 -7.68 -11.68 -26.57
CA LYS A 551 -8.52 -12.12 -25.45
C LYS A 551 -9.26 -13.41 -25.79
N GLN A 552 -9.11 -14.40 -24.92
CA GLN A 552 -9.85 -15.64 -24.90
C GLN A 552 -10.24 -15.94 -23.45
N ASP A 553 -11.19 -16.83 -23.19
CA ASP A 553 -11.71 -17.08 -21.84
C ASP A 553 -10.62 -17.34 -20.79
N TRP A 554 -9.64 -18.16 -21.14
CA TRP A 554 -8.56 -18.52 -20.24
C TRP A 554 -7.28 -17.65 -20.39
N PHE A 555 -7.19 -16.85 -21.47
CA PHE A 555 -5.95 -16.13 -21.81
C PHE A 555 -6.25 -14.68 -22.24
N THR A 556 -5.48 -13.75 -21.72
CA THR A 556 -5.40 -12.36 -22.22
C THR A 556 -3.94 -11.96 -22.37
N GLY A 557 -3.54 -11.64 -23.59
CA GLY A 557 -2.20 -11.16 -23.91
C GLY A 557 -2.25 -9.73 -24.45
N ILE A 558 -1.37 -8.86 -23.96
CA ILE A 558 -1.26 -7.45 -24.36
C ILE A 558 0.18 -7.16 -24.73
N VAL A 559 0.41 -6.64 -25.93
CA VAL A 559 1.70 -6.08 -26.34
C VAL A 559 1.47 -4.61 -26.67
N SER A 560 2.29 -3.74 -26.08
CA SER A 560 2.23 -2.29 -26.27
C SER A 560 3.57 -1.75 -26.70
N MET A 561 3.61 -0.86 -27.69
CA MET A 561 4.82 -0.33 -28.33
C MET A 561 4.73 1.21 -28.42
N PRO A 562 4.89 1.95 -27.33
CA PRO A 562 4.94 3.40 -27.36
C PRO A 562 6.31 3.92 -27.84
N LEU A 563 6.26 4.94 -28.68
CA LEU A 563 7.39 5.75 -29.10
C LEU A 563 7.19 7.16 -28.56
N ASP A 564 8.14 7.69 -27.80
CA ASP A 564 8.11 9.05 -27.22
C ASP A 564 9.16 9.92 -27.91
N LEU A 565 8.69 10.84 -28.74
CA LEU A 565 9.53 11.88 -29.31
C LEU A 565 9.50 13.08 -28.38
N MET A 566 10.59 13.31 -27.67
CA MET A 566 10.68 14.27 -26.60
C MET A 566 11.82 15.27 -26.82
N ASN A 567 11.49 16.54 -26.84
CA ASN A 567 12.46 17.63 -26.80
C ASN A 567 12.56 18.18 -25.38
N THR A 568 13.76 18.21 -24.83
CA THR A 568 14.08 18.77 -23.50
C THR A 568 14.99 19.99 -23.71
N MET A 569 14.63 21.12 -23.10
CA MET A 569 15.40 22.35 -23.10
C MET A 569 15.71 22.78 -21.67
N ARG A 570 16.94 23.10 -21.39
CA ARG A 570 17.40 23.69 -20.14
C ARG A 570 18.04 25.07 -20.44
N HIS A 571 17.73 26.04 -19.62
CA HIS A 571 18.39 27.35 -19.62
C HIS A 571 18.83 27.67 -18.19
N ASP A 572 20.13 27.62 -17.97
CA ASP A 572 20.75 28.07 -16.72
C ASP A 572 21.08 29.54 -16.84
N ARG A 573 20.46 30.37 -16.00
CA ARG A 573 20.58 31.83 -16.04
C ARG A 573 21.80 32.33 -15.31
N ILE A 574 22.42 31.51 -14.43
CA ILE A 574 23.61 31.91 -13.67
C ILE A 574 24.86 31.77 -14.54
N ILE A 575 25.03 30.63 -15.14
CA ILE A 575 26.20 30.37 -16.01
C ILE A 575 25.93 30.69 -17.48
N ALA A 576 24.75 31.26 -17.81
CA ALA A 576 24.27 31.58 -19.16
C ALA A 576 24.35 30.39 -20.14
N ASP A 577 24.20 29.16 -19.68
CA ASP A 577 24.27 27.96 -20.49
C ASP A 577 22.90 27.53 -20.98
N ARG A 578 22.85 27.03 -22.22
CA ARG A 578 21.65 26.51 -22.86
C ARG A 578 21.90 25.13 -23.42
N TYR A 579 21.00 24.22 -23.06
CA TYR A 579 21.02 22.86 -23.56
C TYR A 579 19.68 22.55 -24.22
N SER A 580 19.71 21.91 -25.37
CA SER A 580 18.52 21.39 -26.05
C SER A 580 18.83 20.02 -26.62
N GLN A 581 17.98 19.05 -26.34
CA GLN A 581 18.12 17.69 -26.87
C GLN A 581 16.78 17.10 -27.25
N THR A 582 16.70 16.52 -28.42
CA THR A 582 15.57 15.69 -28.85
C THR A 582 15.95 14.23 -28.69
N ASN A 583 15.10 13.47 -28.01
CA ASN A 583 15.26 12.04 -27.79
C ASN A 583 14.06 11.30 -28.40
N LEU A 584 14.32 10.16 -29.02
CA LEU A 584 13.30 9.18 -29.35
C LEU A 584 13.45 8.00 -28.38
N LEU A 585 12.46 7.81 -27.52
CA LEU A 585 12.46 6.77 -26.51
C LEU A 585 11.47 5.68 -26.90
N PHE A 586 11.87 4.42 -26.72
CA PHE A 586 11.04 3.26 -26.99
C PHE A 586 10.83 2.44 -25.73
N SER A 587 9.57 2.28 -25.30
CA SER A 587 9.23 1.66 -24.02
C SER A 587 8.20 0.52 -24.17
N PRO A 588 8.57 -0.60 -24.83
CA PRO A 588 7.66 -1.71 -25.07
C PRO A 588 7.24 -2.42 -23.77
N ARG A 589 6.01 -2.95 -23.78
CA ARG A 589 5.41 -3.67 -22.64
C ARG A 589 4.73 -4.94 -23.12
N LEU A 590 4.86 -6.00 -22.34
CA LEU A 590 4.17 -7.27 -22.50
C LEU A 590 3.42 -7.60 -21.22
N SER A 591 2.16 -7.99 -21.33
CA SER A 591 1.38 -8.53 -20.20
C SER A 591 0.61 -9.74 -20.68
N MET A 592 0.66 -10.83 -19.94
CA MET A 592 -0.11 -12.05 -20.18
C MET A 592 -0.81 -12.45 -18.89
N LEU A 593 -2.10 -12.69 -18.98
CA LEU A 593 -2.95 -13.18 -17.91
C LEU A 593 -3.55 -14.50 -18.36
N MET A 594 -3.34 -15.57 -17.59
CA MET A 594 -3.80 -16.91 -17.91
C MET A 594 -4.59 -17.47 -16.74
N ASN A 595 -5.86 -17.72 -16.93
CA ASN A 595 -6.73 -18.44 -16.01
C ASN A 595 -6.69 -19.93 -16.39
N LEU A 596 -5.69 -20.65 -15.88
CA LEU A 596 -5.47 -22.07 -16.25
C LEU A 596 -6.63 -22.96 -15.72
N THR A 597 -7.15 -22.58 -14.56
CA THR A 597 -8.40 -23.10 -14.00
C THR A 597 -9.12 -21.99 -13.26
N TYR A 598 -10.33 -22.22 -12.77
CA TYR A 598 -11.03 -21.27 -11.92
C TYR A 598 -10.34 -20.98 -10.56
N LYS A 599 -9.38 -21.84 -10.19
CA LYS A 599 -8.57 -21.67 -8.96
C LYS A 599 -7.17 -21.14 -9.23
N PHE A 600 -6.63 -21.33 -10.44
CA PHE A 600 -5.23 -21.10 -10.72
C PHE A 600 -5.03 -20.07 -11.83
N ARG A 601 -4.40 -18.96 -11.46
CA ARG A 601 -4.06 -17.85 -12.36
C ARG A 601 -2.56 -17.64 -12.42
N LEU A 602 -2.07 -17.35 -13.61
CA LEU A 602 -0.70 -16.99 -13.91
C LEU A 602 -0.67 -15.63 -14.62
N ASN A 603 0.15 -14.69 -14.15
CA ASN A 603 0.38 -13.41 -14.80
C ASN A 603 1.87 -13.27 -15.11
N VAL A 604 2.19 -12.86 -16.33
CA VAL A 604 3.55 -12.58 -16.79
C VAL A 604 3.63 -11.14 -17.25
N TYR A 605 4.63 -10.42 -16.80
CA TYR A 605 4.88 -9.03 -17.16
C TYR A 605 6.29 -8.86 -17.67
N GLY A 606 6.45 -8.07 -18.71
CA GLY A 606 7.74 -7.61 -19.19
C GLY A 606 7.64 -6.16 -19.64
N ASN A 607 8.59 -5.34 -19.25
CA ASN A 607 8.67 -3.98 -19.74
C ASN A 607 10.13 -3.54 -19.93
N TRP A 608 10.29 -2.65 -20.86
CA TRP A 608 11.47 -1.84 -21.05
C TRP A 608 11.02 -0.39 -20.97
N THR A 609 11.65 0.42 -20.16
CA THR A 609 11.36 1.86 -20.04
C THR A 609 12.63 2.65 -20.24
N GLU A 610 12.52 3.74 -20.97
CA GLU A 610 13.57 4.73 -21.14
C GLU A 610 13.13 6.06 -20.58
N ASN A 611 14.03 6.77 -19.92
CA ASN A 611 13.79 8.09 -19.32
C ASN A 611 14.98 9.02 -19.61
N ALA A 612 14.71 10.31 -19.78
CA ALA A 612 15.69 11.33 -20.07
C ALA A 612 15.76 12.44 -19.00
N GLY A 613 15.74 12.02 -17.73
CA GLY A 613 15.96 12.89 -16.57
C GLY A 613 14.89 13.95 -16.33
N ASP A 614 15.13 14.84 -15.36
CA ASP A 614 14.23 15.92 -14.96
C ASP A 614 15.00 17.19 -14.55
N LEU A 615 14.28 18.18 -14.01
CA LEU A 615 14.86 19.43 -13.51
C LEU A 615 15.92 19.17 -12.43
N TYR A 616 15.64 18.27 -11.49
CA TYR A 616 16.53 17.98 -10.35
C TYR A 616 17.82 17.27 -10.74
N ASP A 617 17.88 16.69 -11.93
CA ASP A 617 19.11 16.16 -12.51
C ASP A 617 19.94 17.24 -13.26
N SER A 618 19.40 18.45 -13.45
CA SER A 618 19.88 19.40 -14.45
C SER A 618 20.46 20.70 -13.91
N TYR A 619 20.53 20.89 -12.59
CA TYR A 619 21.17 22.07 -12.00
C TYR A 619 22.69 21.89 -11.90
N SER A 620 23.44 22.98 -11.79
CA SER A 620 24.89 22.98 -11.86
C SER A 620 25.59 23.59 -10.64
N GLY A 621 24.93 24.52 -9.92
CA GLY A 621 25.45 25.12 -8.71
C GLY A 621 25.19 24.20 -7.48
N TYR A 622 25.93 24.44 -6.41
CA TYR A 622 25.73 23.70 -5.17
C TYR A 622 24.41 24.09 -4.48
N VAL A 623 23.79 23.11 -3.83
CA VAL A 623 22.62 23.26 -2.95
C VAL A 623 22.95 22.57 -1.63
N MET A 624 22.87 23.29 -0.51
CA MET A 624 22.97 22.74 0.83
C MET A 624 21.64 22.07 1.17
N THR A 625 21.61 20.74 1.11
CA THR A 625 20.38 19.97 1.37
C THR A 625 20.13 19.66 2.84
N GLY A 626 21.19 19.70 3.66
CA GLY A 626 21.18 19.51 5.10
C GLY A 626 22.42 20.13 5.74
N TYR A 627 22.53 20.15 7.03
CA TYR A 627 23.59 20.87 7.73
C TYR A 627 25.03 20.38 7.38
N ARG A 628 25.18 19.10 7.00
CA ARG A 628 26.45 18.50 6.54
C ARG A 628 26.45 18.07 5.10
N THR A 629 25.39 18.36 4.37
CA THR A 629 25.23 17.82 3.03
C THR A 629 25.08 18.93 2.03
N ILE A 630 26.01 18.98 1.09
CA ILE A 630 25.94 19.87 -0.06
C ILE A 630 25.98 19.04 -1.34
N GLY A 631 25.23 19.41 -2.33
CA GLY A 631 25.18 18.66 -3.57
C GLY A 631 25.09 19.51 -4.81
N LYS A 632 25.66 19.01 -5.90
CA LYS A 632 25.49 19.57 -7.26
C LYS A 632 25.27 18.47 -8.27
N LYS A 633 24.66 18.82 -9.39
CA LYS A 633 24.55 17.96 -10.58
C LYS A 633 25.53 18.44 -11.65
N ASN A 634 25.63 17.71 -12.73
CA ASN A 634 26.54 18.07 -13.83
C ASN A 634 25.90 18.98 -14.90
N GLY A 635 24.71 19.49 -14.63
CA GLY A 635 23.97 20.34 -15.58
C GLY A 635 23.36 19.59 -16.77
N MET A 636 23.48 18.27 -16.84
CA MET A 636 22.95 17.44 -17.93
C MET A 636 21.89 16.45 -17.43
N PRO A 637 20.75 16.30 -18.13
CA PRO A 637 19.75 15.31 -17.79
C PRO A 637 20.31 13.89 -17.81
N ARG A 638 20.05 13.12 -16.79
CA ARG A 638 20.39 11.69 -16.76
C ARG A 638 19.51 10.91 -17.72
N LYS A 639 20.13 10.00 -18.49
CA LYS A 639 19.40 9.03 -19.30
C LYS A 639 19.44 7.68 -18.60
N SER A 640 18.28 7.08 -18.46
CA SER A 640 18.18 5.76 -17.86
C SER A 640 17.34 4.80 -18.69
N GLN A 641 17.67 3.52 -18.61
CA GLN A 641 16.96 2.40 -19.21
C GLN A 641 16.69 1.35 -18.15
N ARG A 642 15.42 0.96 -18.00
CA ARG A 642 15.03 -0.08 -17.05
C ARG A 642 14.33 -1.22 -17.76
N GLN A 643 14.81 -2.43 -17.53
CA GLN A 643 14.20 -3.68 -17.95
C GLN A 643 13.60 -4.35 -16.72
N THR A 644 12.40 -4.88 -16.85
CA THR A 644 11.73 -5.63 -15.78
C THR A 644 11.02 -6.83 -16.37
N ALA A 645 11.17 -7.98 -15.74
CA ALA A 645 10.38 -9.18 -16.01
C ALA A 645 9.81 -9.67 -14.68
N ALA A 646 8.51 -10.00 -14.65
CA ALA A 646 7.86 -10.47 -13.45
C ALA A 646 6.85 -11.57 -13.74
N LEU A 647 6.63 -12.42 -12.76
CA LEU A 647 5.71 -13.55 -12.77
C LEU A 647 4.92 -13.56 -11.47
N ASP A 648 3.57 -13.59 -11.56
CA ASP A 648 2.67 -13.85 -10.45
C ASP A 648 1.99 -15.20 -10.64
N ILE A 649 1.95 -15.99 -9.59
CA ILE A 649 1.21 -17.25 -9.50
C ILE A 649 0.18 -17.09 -8.39
N ILE A 650 -1.10 -17.26 -8.71
CA ILE A 650 -2.20 -17.07 -7.76
C ILE A 650 -3.04 -18.35 -7.75
N TYR A 651 -3.21 -18.92 -6.57
CA TYR A 651 -4.13 -20.02 -6.31
C TYR A 651 -5.19 -19.57 -5.32
N THR A 652 -6.45 -19.69 -5.69
CA THR A 652 -7.59 -19.26 -4.88
C THR A 652 -8.63 -20.36 -4.79
N ASP A 653 -8.84 -20.90 -3.58
CA ASP A 653 -9.89 -21.87 -3.27
C ASP A 653 -10.74 -21.35 -2.09
N PRO A 654 -11.72 -20.47 -2.35
CA PRO A 654 -12.50 -19.82 -1.30
C PRO A 654 -13.34 -20.78 -0.47
N LEU A 655 -13.87 -21.85 -1.08
CA LEU A 655 -14.71 -22.82 -0.39
C LEU A 655 -13.92 -23.57 0.69
N ASN A 656 -12.66 -23.89 0.38
CA ASN A 656 -11.74 -24.48 1.33
C ASN A 656 -10.96 -23.44 2.16
N GLY A 657 -11.20 -22.15 1.92
CA GLY A 657 -10.48 -21.05 2.59
C GLY A 657 -8.97 -21.08 2.37
N LEU A 658 -8.50 -21.56 1.21
CA LEU A 658 -7.08 -21.66 0.86
C LEU A 658 -6.73 -20.64 -0.23
N PHE A 659 -5.76 -19.78 0.07
CA PHE A 659 -5.21 -18.77 -0.82
C PHE A 659 -3.70 -18.88 -0.81
N ALA A 660 -3.09 -18.92 -1.99
CA ALA A 660 -1.66 -18.93 -2.11
C ALA A 660 -1.22 -18.03 -3.27
N THR A 661 -0.17 -17.27 -3.04
CA THR A 661 0.44 -16.41 -4.06
C THR A 661 1.94 -16.60 -4.07
N ALA A 662 2.53 -16.55 -5.26
CA ALA A 662 3.96 -16.47 -5.43
C ALA A 662 4.28 -15.41 -6.49
N TYR A 663 5.26 -14.59 -6.21
CA TYR A 663 5.74 -13.52 -7.06
C TYR A 663 7.23 -13.66 -7.27
N GLY A 664 7.68 -13.46 -8.49
CA GLY A 664 9.08 -13.35 -8.83
C GLY A 664 9.31 -12.22 -9.81
N SER A 665 10.33 -11.41 -9.60
CA SER A 665 10.73 -10.37 -10.54
C SER A 665 12.25 -10.27 -10.66
N TRP A 666 12.67 -9.92 -11.85
CA TRP A 666 14.01 -9.49 -12.16
C TRP A 666 13.95 -8.11 -12.79
N TRP A 667 14.88 -7.23 -12.42
CA TRP A 667 15.05 -5.93 -13.05
C TRP A 667 16.52 -5.61 -13.29
N ARG A 668 16.78 -4.81 -14.32
CA ARG A 668 18.08 -4.23 -14.64
C ARG A 668 17.87 -2.75 -14.98
N HIS A 669 18.64 -1.91 -14.36
CA HIS A 669 18.64 -0.47 -14.53
C HIS A 669 20.01 0.00 -14.97
N LYS A 670 20.08 0.72 -16.09
CA LYS A 670 21.29 1.32 -16.63
C LYS A 670 21.12 2.83 -16.70
N GLU A 671 22.08 3.55 -16.17
CA GLU A 671 22.16 5.01 -16.22
C GLU A 671 23.43 5.46 -16.94
N ASN A 672 23.42 6.65 -17.54
CA ASN A 672 24.59 7.24 -18.19
C ASN A 672 25.44 8.08 -17.22
N ALA A 673 25.03 8.15 -15.96
CA ALA A 673 25.72 8.91 -14.92
C ALA A 673 25.64 8.17 -13.58
N THR A 674 26.63 8.36 -12.73
CA THR A 674 26.76 7.75 -11.41
C THR A 674 26.73 8.83 -10.34
N ALA A 675 25.96 8.59 -9.27
CA ALA A 675 26.03 9.41 -8.06
C ALA A 675 27.36 9.15 -7.35
N SER A 676 28.08 10.22 -7.04
CA SER A 676 29.35 10.18 -6.30
C SER A 676 29.22 10.96 -5.01
N THR A 677 29.67 10.39 -3.92
CA THR A 677 29.78 11.08 -2.63
C THR A 677 31.26 11.19 -2.25
N PHE A 678 31.65 12.39 -1.93
CA PHE A 678 32.98 12.72 -1.43
C PHE A 678 32.84 13.24 0.01
N TYR A 679 33.64 12.74 0.92
CA TYR A 679 33.69 13.17 2.31
C TYR A 679 34.96 14.01 2.50
N GLU A 680 34.77 15.24 2.95
CA GLU A 680 35.82 16.17 3.33
C GLU A 680 35.56 16.56 4.78
N ASP A 681 36.34 16.01 5.69
CA ASP A 681 36.06 16.02 7.12
C ASP A 681 34.62 15.54 7.41
N TYR A 682 33.78 16.42 7.97
CA TYR A 682 32.37 16.13 8.26
C TYR A 682 31.42 16.48 7.11
N LEU A 683 31.90 17.17 6.06
CA LEU A 683 31.07 17.58 4.95
C LEU A 683 30.88 16.45 3.94
N MET A 684 29.65 16.18 3.60
CA MET A 684 29.26 15.22 2.57
C MET A 684 28.93 15.96 1.27
N ILE A 685 29.80 15.83 0.28
CA ILE A 685 29.64 16.46 -1.03
C ILE A 685 29.08 15.45 -2.00
N ASN A 686 27.83 15.63 -2.39
CA ASN A 686 27.15 14.80 -3.36
C ASN A 686 27.29 15.41 -4.76
N SER A 687 27.72 14.60 -5.73
CA SER A 687 27.83 15.02 -7.13
C SER A 687 27.32 13.92 -8.06
N VAL A 688 27.13 14.26 -9.30
CA VAL A 688 26.83 13.31 -10.37
C VAL A 688 27.91 13.41 -11.42
N ILE A 689 28.52 12.30 -11.75
CA ILE A 689 29.58 12.21 -12.76
C ILE A 689 29.11 11.42 -13.97
N PRO A 690 29.59 11.74 -15.20
CA PRO A 690 29.15 11.11 -16.43
C PRO A 690 29.82 9.73 -16.66
N VAL A 691 29.67 8.83 -15.68
CA VAL A 691 30.14 7.44 -15.73
C VAL A 691 28.92 6.53 -15.71
N SER A 692 28.81 5.64 -16.71
CA SER A 692 27.67 4.71 -16.77
C SER A 692 27.64 3.76 -15.59
N ASN A 693 26.45 3.57 -15.01
CA ASN A 693 26.19 2.67 -13.90
C ASN A 693 25.13 1.64 -14.28
N ILE A 694 25.29 0.42 -13.79
CA ILE A 694 24.33 -0.66 -13.96
C ILE A 694 24.01 -1.24 -12.59
N SER A 695 22.74 -1.23 -12.24
CA SER A 695 22.20 -1.98 -11.11
C SER A 695 21.19 -3.01 -11.57
N GLN A 696 21.09 -4.11 -10.84
CA GLN A 696 20.14 -5.17 -11.14
C GLN A 696 19.68 -5.86 -9.86
N GLY A 697 18.51 -6.49 -9.91
CA GLY A 697 18.00 -7.17 -8.75
C GLY A 697 17.02 -8.28 -9.10
N ILE A 698 16.87 -9.19 -8.14
CA ILE A 698 15.89 -10.27 -8.14
C ILE A 698 15.09 -10.15 -6.85
N THR A 699 13.78 -10.26 -6.95
CA THR A 699 12.90 -10.32 -5.78
C THR A 699 11.93 -11.48 -5.95
N THR A 700 11.79 -12.30 -4.91
CA THR A 700 10.79 -13.37 -4.84
C THR A 700 9.97 -13.23 -3.57
N ARG A 701 8.69 -13.54 -3.63
CA ARG A 701 7.79 -13.55 -2.47
C ARG A 701 6.79 -14.68 -2.63
N ALA A 702 6.45 -15.33 -1.53
CA ALA A 702 5.39 -16.32 -1.49
C ALA A 702 4.57 -16.11 -0.22
N ARG A 703 3.27 -16.30 -0.32
CA ARG A 703 2.35 -16.28 0.81
C ARG A 703 1.32 -17.38 0.65
N ILE A 704 0.98 -18.03 1.76
CA ILE A 704 -0.10 -18.98 1.86
C ILE A 704 -0.99 -18.58 3.04
N SER A 705 -2.30 -18.62 2.85
CA SER A 705 -3.29 -18.36 3.90
C SER A 705 -4.33 -19.46 3.87
N LYS A 706 -4.59 -20.09 5.02
CA LYS A 706 -5.55 -21.18 5.19
C LYS A 706 -6.49 -20.91 6.35
N ARG A 707 -7.79 -20.94 6.10
CA ARG A 707 -8.81 -20.98 7.15
C ARG A 707 -9.08 -22.41 7.59
N LEU A 708 -9.00 -22.63 8.89
CA LEU A 708 -9.34 -23.87 9.57
C LEU A 708 -10.70 -23.67 10.24
N GLY A 709 -11.79 -24.06 9.56
CA GLY A 709 -13.16 -23.76 9.99
C GLY A 709 -13.52 -24.39 11.33
N PHE A 710 -13.03 -25.61 11.59
CA PHE A 710 -13.33 -26.38 12.81
C PHE A 710 -12.80 -25.72 14.11
N ILE A 711 -11.74 -24.91 14.03
CA ILE A 711 -11.19 -24.16 15.17
C ILE A 711 -11.30 -22.65 14.97
N SER A 712 -12.03 -22.19 13.95
CA SER A 712 -12.19 -20.77 13.59
C SER A 712 -10.87 -20.00 13.55
N THR A 713 -9.84 -20.61 12.95
CA THR A 713 -8.47 -20.07 12.87
C THR A 713 -8.10 -19.82 11.42
N THR A 714 -7.48 -18.67 11.15
CA THR A 714 -6.78 -18.38 9.90
C THR A 714 -5.28 -18.40 10.17
N LEU A 715 -4.56 -19.23 9.42
CA LEU A 715 -3.10 -19.30 9.43
C LEU A 715 -2.59 -18.67 8.13
N SER A 716 -1.62 -17.78 8.21
CA SER A 716 -0.91 -17.24 7.05
C SER A 716 0.59 -17.33 7.29
N ALA A 717 1.32 -17.77 6.28
CA ALA A 717 2.77 -17.75 6.27
C ALA A 717 3.27 -17.06 5.01
N HIS A 718 4.36 -16.32 5.13
CA HIS A 718 5.01 -15.71 3.98
C HIS A 718 6.52 -15.83 4.05
N ALA A 719 7.15 -15.85 2.87
CA ALA A 719 8.58 -15.81 2.73
C ALA A 719 8.93 -14.92 1.53
N GLY A 720 10.03 -14.19 1.64
CA GLY A 720 10.57 -13.34 0.58
C GLY A 720 12.08 -13.41 0.57
N TRP A 721 12.65 -13.32 -0.61
CA TRP A 721 14.08 -13.14 -0.82
C TRP A 721 14.31 -12.09 -1.89
N SER A 722 15.24 -11.18 -1.64
CA SER A 722 15.70 -10.21 -2.63
C SER A 722 17.21 -10.14 -2.64
N ARG A 723 17.78 -9.98 -3.83
CA ARG A 723 19.19 -9.70 -4.04
C ARG A 723 19.33 -8.54 -5.00
N VAL A 724 20.15 -7.55 -4.61
CA VAL A 724 20.47 -6.37 -5.43
C VAL A 724 21.98 -6.31 -5.61
N TRP A 725 22.41 -6.13 -6.86
CA TRP A 725 23.76 -5.79 -7.25
C TRP A 725 23.79 -4.32 -7.65
N HIS A 726 24.67 -3.57 -7.05
CA HIS A 726 24.80 -2.13 -7.26
C HIS A 726 26.25 -1.69 -7.18
N GLU A 727 26.59 -0.58 -7.86
CA GLU A 727 27.90 0.04 -7.79
C GLU A 727 27.72 1.48 -7.29
N TYR A 728 28.50 1.84 -6.30
CA TYR A 728 28.58 3.20 -5.77
C TYR A 728 29.89 3.85 -6.21
N MET A 729 29.92 5.16 -6.22
CA MET A 729 31.18 5.89 -6.29
C MET A 729 31.40 6.65 -4.97
N ARG A 730 32.52 6.36 -4.33
CA ARG A 730 32.95 6.98 -3.08
C ARG A 730 34.40 7.38 -3.18
N GLN A 731 34.73 8.61 -2.78
CA GLN A 731 36.10 9.13 -2.90
C GLN A 731 36.70 8.89 -4.30
N ASN A 732 35.88 9.07 -5.35
CA ASN A 732 36.26 8.80 -6.74
C ASN A 732 36.61 7.33 -7.09
N VAL A 733 36.26 6.40 -6.22
CA VAL A 733 36.45 4.95 -6.44
C VAL A 733 35.09 4.27 -6.61
N ILE A 734 34.99 3.38 -7.59
CA ILE A 734 33.79 2.53 -7.75
C ILE A 734 33.85 1.40 -6.75
N VAL A 735 32.79 1.27 -5.96
CA VAL A 735 32.62 0.25 -4.91
C VAL A 735 31.46 -0.66 -5.28
N PRO A 736 31.70 -1.92 -5.69
CA PRO A 736 30.65 -2.87 -5.94
C PRO A 736 30.03 -3.36 -4.63
N ALA A 737 28.71 -3.49 -4.62
CA ALA A 737 27.97 -3.96 -3.47
C ALA A 737 26.89 -4.99 -3.87
N ILE A 738 26.68 -5.97 -3.00
CA ILE A 738 25.61 -6.96 -3.11
C ILE A 738 24.84 -6.95 -1.78
N TYR A 739 23.53 -6.80 -1.89
CA TYR A 739 22.61 -6.87 -0.75
C TYR A 739 21.68 -8.03 -0.89
N ASP A 740 21.61 -8.86 0.13
CA ASP A 740 20.66 -9.96 0.28
C ASP A 740 19.73 -9.68 1.45
N GLN A 741 18.44 -9.85 1.23
CA GLN A 741 17.46 -9.81 2.28
C GLN A 741 16.56 -11.05 2.21
N ILE A 742 16.35 -11.70 3.33
CA ILE A 742 15.37 -12.76 3.51
C ILE A 742 14.38 -12.30 4.58
N VAL A 743 13.10 -12.38 4.25
CA VAL A 743 12.00 -12.09 5.18
C VAL A 743 11.14 -13.33 5.29
N THR A 744 10.83 -13.75 6.51
CA THR A 744 9.86 -14.83 6.75
C THR A 744 8.89 -14.41 7.83
N GLY A 745 7.62 -14.79 7.69
CA GLY A 745 6.63 -14.44 8.70
C GLY A 745 5.52 -15.45 8.84
N LEU A 746 4.90 -15.43 10.03
CA LEU A 746 3.76 -16.24 10.42
C LEU A 746 2.71 -15.36 11.07
N GLU A 747 1.45 -15.53 10.66
CA GLU A 747 0.30 -14.86 11.23
C GLU A 747 -0.74 -15.90 11.63
N ILE A 748 -1.29 -15.78 12.82
CA ILE A 748 -2.30 -16.67 13.40
C ILE A 748 -3.43 -15.79 13.91
N HIS A 749 -4.62 -15.96 13.36
CA HIS A 749 -5.84 -15.34 13.86
C HIS A 749 -6.78 -16.43 14.32
N SER A 750 -6.92 -16.62 15.63
CA SER A 750 -7.75 -17.68 16.25
C SER A 750 -8.88 -17.08 17.04
N ARG A 751 -10.06 -17.72 16.92
CA ARG A 751 -11.22 -17.41 17.75
C ARG A 751 -11.71 -18.68 18.45
N PHE A 752 -11.56 -18.75 19.76
CA PHE A 752 -12.00 -19.86 20.57
C PHE A 752 -13.41 -19.58 21.11
N GLY A 753 -14.42 -20.10 20.42
CA GLY A 753 -15.81 -19.78 20.65
C GLY A 753 -16.13 -18.31 20.32
N LYS A 754 -16.99 -17.66 21.12
CA LYS A 754 -17.37 -16.23 20.96
C LYS A 754 -16.65 -15.30 21.91
N ARG A 755 -15.78 -15.79 22.79
CA ARG A 755 -15.28 -15.03 23.95
C ARG A 755 -13.79 -14.80 23.96
N VAL A 756 -13.03 -15.65 23.31
CA VAL A 756 -11.56 -15.57 23.35
C VAL A 756 -11.03 -15.45 21.95
N THR A 757 -10.18 -14.44 21.72
CA THR A 757 -9.42 -14.28 20.48
C THR A 757 -7.94 -14.22 20.80
N PHE A 758 -7.17 -14.79 19.90
CA PHE A 758 -5.71 -14.76 19.92
C PHE A 758 -5.21 -14.41 18.52
N VAL A 759 -4.38 -13.38 18.45
CA VAL A 759 -3.69 -12.98 17.21
C VAL A 759 -2.20 -13.01 17.50
N TYR A 760 -1.47 -13.65 16.62
CA TYR A 760 -0.01 -13.64 16.63
C TYR A 760 0.50 -13.25 15.27
N GLU A 761 1.46 -12.32 15.23
CA GLU A 761 2.18 -11.89 14.05
C GLU A 761 3.68 -11.91 14.34
N GLY A 762 4.44 -12.71 13.61
CA GLY A 762 5.88 -12.82 13.77
C GLY A 762 6.58 -12.65 12.43
N ASN A 763 7.62 -11.83 12.38
CA ASN A 763 8.46 -11.59 11.22
C ASN A 763 9.93 -11.73 11.59
N ASN A 764 10.69 -12.47 10.78
CA ASN A 764 12.15 -12.53 10.83
C ASN A 764 12.72 -11.86 9.58
N ILE A 765 13.75 -11.07 9.76
CA ILE A 765 14.47 -10.38 8.71
C ILE A 765 15.95 -10.75 8.85
N HIS A 766 16.53 -11.26 7.77
CA HIS A 766 17.96 -11.51 7.65
C HIS A 766 18.52 -10.65 6.52
N ASN A 767 19.41 -9.71 6.85
CA ASN A 767 20.09 -8.84 5.91
C ASN A 767 21.58 -9.22 5.86
N ALA A 768 22.09 -9.52 4.68
CA ALA A 768 23.51 -9.75 4.45
C ALA A 768 24.01 -8.83 3.34
N SER A 769 25.18 -8.27 3.51
CA SER A 769 25.82 -7.40 2.52
C SER A 769 27.26 -7.82 2.26
N ARG A 770 27.68 -7.68 0.99
CA ARG A 770 29.06 -7.78 0.56
C ARG A 770 29.42 -6.49 -0.14
N ILE A 771 30.43 -5.81 0.36
CA ILE A 771 30.88 -4.51 -0.13
C ILE A 771 32.36 -4.63 -0.45
N ASN A 772 32.75 -4.33 -1.68
CA ASN A 772 34.11 -4.46 -2.20
C ASN A 772 34.72 -5.87 -1.88
N ASP A 773 33.92 -6.92 -2.14
CA ASP A 773 34.23 -8.34 -1.85
C ASP A 773 34.35 -8.71 -0.37
N GLU A 774 34.24 -7.76 0.55
CA GLU A 774 34.18 -8.04 1.98
C GLU A 774 32.75 -8.37 2.42
N VAL A 775 32.57 -9.52 3.05
CA VAL A 775 31.31 -9.90 3.70
C VAL A 775 31.17 -9.13 5.01
N LYS A 776 30.13 -8.31 5.13
CA LYS A 776 29.79 -7.64 6.39
C LYS A 776 28.99 -8.59 7.29
N ASN A 777 29.06 -8.36 8.60
CA ASN A 777 28.29 -9.15 9.56
C ASN A 777 26.80 -9.06 9.24
N PRO A 778 26.08 -10.21 9.16
CA PRO A 778 24.66 -10.18 8.89
C PRO A 778 23.88 -9.53 10.04
N ILE A 779 22.81 -8.82 9.68
CA ILE A 779 21.88 -8.20 10.63
C ILE A 779 20.61 -9.04 10.65
N ASP A 780 20.38 -9.70 11.78
CA ASP A 780 19.19 -10.48 12.04
C ASP A 780 18.25 -9.70 12.94
N GLY A 781 17.02 -9.53 12.48
CA GLY A 781 15.95 -8.91 13.23
C GLY A 781 14.76 -9.85 13.36
N MET A 782 14.06 -9.79 14.50
CA MET A 782 12.81 -10.51 14.73
C MET A 782 11.84 -9.57 15.42
N ASN A 783 10.64 -9.47 14.85
CA ASN A 783 9.53 -8.71 15.41
C ASN A 783 8.36 -9.66 15.65
N GLN A 784 7.83 -9.69 16.87
CA GLN A 784 6.71 -10.55 17.24
C GLN A 784 5.68 -9.74 18.02
N ASN A 785 4.41 -9.91 17.65
CA ASN A 785 3.27 -9.30 18.33
C ASN A 785 2.29 -10.41 18.70
N ALA A 786 1.83 -10.41 19.94
CA ALA A 786 0.79 -11.30 20.41
C ALA A 786 -0.32 -10.50 21.07
N ASP A 787 -1.51 -10.54 20.50
CA ASP A 787 -2.72 -9.93 21.03
C ASP A 787 -3.65 -11.00 21.58
N PHE A 788 -4.06 -10.83 22.81
CA PHE A 788 -5.03 -11.71 23.48
C PHE A 788 -6.22 -10.89 23.92
N SER A 789 -7.43 -11.35 23.64
CA SER A 789 -8.64 -10.72 24.15
C SER A 789 -9.64 -11.73 24.68
N VAL A 790 -10.32 -11.37 25.78
CA VAL A 790 -11.31 -12.21 26.42
C VAL A 790 -12.51 -11.41 26.90
N THR A 791 -13.70 -11.88 26.54
CA THR A 791 -14.97 -11.40 27.09
C THR A 791 -15.35 -12.35 28.24
N PHE A 792 -15.08 -11.97 29.50
CA PHE A 792 -15.23 -12.84 30.65
C PHE A 792 -16.56 -12.66 31.38
N TYR A 793 -17.22 -11.50 31.26
CA TYR A 793 -18.52 -11.22 31.83
C TYR A 793 -19.35 -10.36 30.87
N LYS A 794 -20.67 -10.27 31.03
CA LYS A 794 -21.53 -9.47 30.12
C LYS A 794 -21.04 -8.04 30.00
N GLY A 795 -20.54 -7.69 28.83
CA GLY A 795 -20.05 -6.34 28.51
C GLY A 795 -18.60 -6.05 28.91
N PHE A 796 -17.91 -6.91 29.63
CA PHE A 796 -16.50 -6.72 29.99
C PHE A 796 -15.57 -7.45 29.02
N VAL A 797 -14.62 -6.71 28.47
CA VAL A 797 -13.60 -7.18 27.54
C VAL A 797 -12.22 -6.79 28.08
N LEU A 798 -11.37 -7.78 28.30
CA LEU A 798 -9.95 -7.59 28.59
C LEU A 798 -9.15 -7.81 27.31
N LYS A 799 -8.26 -6.88 26.97
CA LYS A 799 -7.26 -7.06 25.91
C LYS A 799 -5.87 -6.93 26.52
N ALA A 800 -4.92 -7.75 26.07
CA ALA A 800 -3.52 -7.68 26.40
C ALA A 800 -2.71 -7.82 25.11
N ARG A 801 -1.67 -7.01 24.95
CA ARG A 801 -0.73 -7.06 23.84
C ARG A 801 0.68 -7.19 24.39
N ILE A 802 1.49 -8.02 23.77
CA ILE A 802 2.92 -8.16 24.01
C ILE A 802 3.63 -8.03 22.68
N GLU A 803 4.64 -7.16 22.63
CA GLU A 803 5.51 -6.96 21.48
C GLU A 803 6.94 -7.27 21.88
N HIS A 804 7.64 -8.03 21.03
CA HIS A 804 9.04 -8.35 21.20
C HIS A 804 9.83 -8.00 19.95
N HIS A 805 10.92 -7.25 20.13
CA HIS A 805 11.83 -6.84 19.08
C HIS A 805 13.24 -7.32 19.42
N PHE A 806 13.86 -8.02 18.48
CA PHE A 806 15.22 -8.51 18.58
C PHE A 806 16.05 -7.96 17.42
N ASN A 807 17.29 -7.52 17.71
CA ASN A 807 18.29 -7.18 16.70
C ASN A 807 19.68 -7.66 17.19
N ASN A 808 20.31 -8.55 16.42
CA ASN A 808 21.59 -9.17 16.79
C ASN A 808 22.76 -8.18 16.84
N SER A 809 22.65 -7.04 16.13
CA SER A 809 23.72 -6.04 16.01
C SER A 809 23.70 -5.00 17.15
N VAL A 810 22.61 -4.97 17.92
CA VAL A 810 22.49 -4.13 19.12
C VAL A 810 23.09 -4.87 20.32
N LYS A 811 23.81 -4.15 21.18
CA LYS A 811 24.44 -4.72 22.38
C LYS A 811 23.60 -4.47 23.64
N GLY A 812 23.84 -5.28 24.67
CA GLY A 812 23.25 -5.10 25.98
C GLY A 812 21.75 -5.42 26.07
N LYS A 813 21.04 -4.71 26.92
CA LYS A 813 19.59 -4.90 27.18
C LYS A 813 18.71 -4.57 25.98
N ASP A 814 19.15 -3.66 25.13
CA ASP A 814 18.39 -3.18 23.98
C ASP A 814 18.38 -4.17 22.81
N ARG A 815 19.17 -5.25 22.90
CA ARG A 815 19.13 -6.36 21.93
C ARG A 815 17.78 -7.07 21.89
N ASN A 816 17.10 -7.16 23.03
CA ASN A 816 15.77 -7.75 23.20
C ASN A 816 14.87 -6.72 23.88
N MET A 817 14.02 -6.08 23.12
CA MET A 817 13.08 -5.09 23.65
C MET A 817 11.69 -5.71 23.77
N LEU A 818 11.04 -5.48 24.90
CA LEU A 818 9.74 -6.01 25.23
C LEU A 818 8.80 -4.87 25.61
N PHE A 819 7.60 -4.87 25.03
CA PHE A 819 6.52 -3.96 25.37
C PHE A 819 5.29 -4.76 25.77
N ALA A 820 4.53 -4.21 26.69
CA ALA A 820 3.23 -4.76 27.06
C ALA A 820 2.19 -3.66 27.24
N ASP A 821 0.97 -3.93 26.76
CA ASP A 821 -0.20 -3.09 26.96
C ASP A 821 -1.35 -3.92 27.48
N ALA A 822 -2.23 -3.30 28.24
CA ALA A 822 -3.47 -3.92 28.68
C ALA A 822 -4.62 -2.91 28.62
N SER A 823 -5.80 -3.37 28.28
CA SER A 823 -7.00 -2.56 28.35
C SER A 823 -8.20 -3.34 28.86
N LEU A 824 -9.01 -2.70 29.68
CA LEU A 824 -10.26 -3.19 30.18
C LEU A 824 -11.39 -2.32 29.64
N ALA A 825 -12.29 -2.88 28.84
CA ALA A 825 -13.46 -2.20 28.33
C ALA A 825 -14.74 -2.74 28.95
N TYR A 826 -15.69 -1.84 29.23
CA TYR A 826 -17.05 -2.20 29.70
C TYR A 826 -18.09 -1.54 28.80
N LYS A 827 -18.90 -2.37 28.13
CA LYS A 827 -19.99 -1.94 27.25
C LYS A 827 -21.33 -2.00 27.97
N ARG A 828 -22.07 -0.87 28.01
CA ARG A 828 -23.42 -0.80 28.54
C ARG A 828 -24.30 0.10 27.65
N GLY A 829 -25.22 -0.51 26.93
CA GLY A 829 -26.10 0.22 26.02
C GLY A 829 -25.31 0.94 24.92
N ARG A 830 -25.42 2.27 24.91
CA ARG A 830 -24.74 3.16 23.95
C ARG A 830 -23.35 3.61 24.41
N PHE A 831 -22.96 3.30 25.64
CA PHE A 831 -21.68 3.69 26.23
C PHE A 831 -20.69 2.54 26.27
N GLU A 832 -19.42 2.86 26.03
CA GLU A 832 -18.28 2.00 26.24
C GLU A 832 -17.24 2.77 27.07
N TYR A 833 -16.89 2.22 28.22
CA TYR A 833 -15.86 2.77 29.12
C TYR A 833 -14.61 1.92 28.95
N MET A 834 -13.43 2.56 28.82
CA MET A 834 -12.17 1.88 28.60
C MET A 834 -11.09 2.42 29.52
N LEU A 835 -10.38 1.54 30.16
CA LEU A 835 -9.16 1.85 30.89
C LEU A 835 -8.00 1.20 30.13
N GLU A 836 -7.04 1.99 29.70
CA GLU A 836 -5.90 1.55 28.91
C GLU A 836 -4.60 1.83 29.67
N ALA A 837 -3.74 0.83 29.78
CA ALA A 837 -2.38 0.94 30.30
C ALA A 837 -1.41 0.61 29.16
N ASN A 838 -0.61 1.57 28.73
CA ASN A 838 0.32 1.41 27.63
C ASN A 838 1.75 1.43 28.14
N ASN A 839 2.63 0.65 27.47
CA ASN A 839 4.03 0.50 27.82
C ASN A 839 4.25 0.12 29.30
N ILE A 840 3.60 -0.96 29.74
CA ILE A 840 3.59 -1.40 31.16
C ILE A 840 5.02 -1.64 31.69
N PHE A 841 5.94 -2.09 30.82
CA PHE A 841 7.36 -2.30 31.21
C PHE A 841 8.16 -1.01 31.26
N ASN A 842 7.57 0.12 30.86
CA ASN A 842 8.20 1.44 30.82
C ASN A 842 9.53 1.44 30.05
N THR A 843 9.57 0.76 28.89
CA THR A 843 10.72 0.81 28.00
C THR A 843 10.82 2.22 27.42
N ASP A 844 11.93 2.90 27.66
CA ASP A 844 12.11 4.35 27.41
C ASP A 844 12.94 4.67 26.16
N THR A 845 13.62 3.67 25.59
CA THR A 845 14.46 3.83 24.40
C THR A 845 14.32 2.67 23.44
N PHE A 846 14.49 2.94 22.15
CA PHE A 846 14.65 1.95 21.10
C PHE A 846 15.99 2.13 20.43
N SER A 847 16.82 1.09 20.41
CA SER A 847 18.12 1.10 19.77
C SER A 847 18.13 0.20 18.54
N SER A 848 18.78 0.63 17.48
CA SER A 848 18.98 -0.16 16.27
C SER A 848 20.35 0.12 15.65
N PHE A 849 20.72 -0.75 14.72
CA PHE A 849 22.00 -0.67 14.03
C PHE A 849 21.79 -1.01 12.54
N ALA A 850 22.46 -0.28 11.66
CA ALA A 850 22.41 -0.54 10.23
C ALA A 850 23.77 -0.28 9.58
N TYR A 851 24.02 -0.98 8.46
CA TYR A 851 25.10 -0.68 7.53
C TYR A 851 24.52 -0.13 6.24
N ASN A 852 25.19 0.90 5.73
CA ASN A 852 24.96 1.39 4.38
C ASN A 852 26.32 1.72 3.77
N ASP A 853 26.75 0.93 2.78
CA ASP A 853 27.99 1.14 2.06
C ASP A 853 29.22 1.17 2.99
N ILE A 854 29.93 2.31 3.06
CA ILE A 854 31.07 2.54 3.95
C ILE A 854 30.69 3.16 5.30
N ILE A 855 29.39 3.17 5.63
CA ILE A 855 28.88 3.81 6.84
C ILE A 855 28.18 2.79 7.71
N SER A 856 28.46 2.80 9.01
CA SER A 856 27.61 2.13 9.98
C SER A 856 26.97 3.14 10.92
N TYR A 857 25.71 2.96 11.23
CA TYR A 857 25.00 3.78 12.21
C TYR A 857 24.40 2.94 13.31
N SER A 858 24.64 3.40 14.52
CA SER A 858 23.87 3.01 15.70
C SER A 858 23.00 4.18 16.10
N TYR A 859 21.70 3.97 16.20
CA TYR A 859 20.80 5.03 16.64
C TYR A 859 19.94 4.57 17.80
N THR A 860 19.60 5.53 18.67
CA THR A 860 18.72 5.35 19.81
C THR A 860 17.67 6.45 19.77
N THR A 861 16.40 6.06 19.83
CA THR A 861 15.26 6.97 19.81
C THR A 861 14.52 6.88 21.14
N SER A 862 14.15 8.04 21.70
CA SER A 862 13.34 8.12 22.90
C SER A 862 11.92 7.62 22.64
N LEU A 863 11.40 6.86 23.59
CA LEU A 863 10.05 6.28 23.52
C LEU A 863 9.12 6.93 24.54
N ARG A 864 7.85 6.81 24.27
CA ARG A 864 6.79 7.27 25.18
C ARG A 864 6.78 6.42 26.45
N PRO A 865 6.75 7.05 27.64
CA PRO A 865 6.77 6.32 28.91
C PRO A 865 5.47 5.56 29.17
N PHE A 866 5.43 4.77 30.24
CA PHE A 866 4.19 4.20 30.75
C PHE A 866 3.10 5.27 30.88
N SER A 867 1.89 4.94 30.42
CA SER A 867 0.73 5.83 30.53
C SER A 867 -0.54 5.05 30.88
N LEU A 868 -1.41 5.72 31.63
CA LEU A 868 -2.74 5.24 31.97
C LEU A 868 -3.80 6.17 31.40
N MET A 869 -4.82 5.65 30.73
CA MET A 869 -5.83 6.44 30.07
C MET A 869 -7.23 5.90 30.33
N LEU A 870 -8.17 6.79 30.64
CA LEU A 870 -9.61 6.51 30.72
C LEU A 870 -10.31 7.12 29.52
N LYS A 871 -11.06 6.32 28.78
CA LYS A 871 -11.84 6.74 27.60
C LYS A 871 -13.31 6.41 27.78
N VAL A 872 -14.17 7.27 27.31
CA VAL A 872 -15.61 7.04 27.22
C VAL A 872 -16.04 7.25 25.77
N ARG A 873 -16.67 6.24 25.20
CA ARG A 873 -17.20 6.26 23.84
C ARG A 873 -18.72 6.16 23.89
N PHE A 874 -19.38 7.03 23.15
CA PHE A 874 -20.84 7.08 23.01
C PHE A 874 -21.21 6.85 21.55
N CYS A 875 -22.15 5.95 21.28
CA CYS A 875 -22.67 5.65 19.94
C CYS A 875 -24.15 6.01 19.89
N LEU A 876 -24.48 7.06 19.13
CA LEU A 876 -25.86 7.45 18.83
C LEU A 876 -26.26 6.81 17.51
N ARG A 877 -27.37 6.13 17.50
CA ARG A 877 -28.09 5.65 16.31
C ARG A 877 -29.44 6.34 16.22
#